data_6d6c58c0c1c4493dde80d9eb6057d636
#
_entry.id   6d6c58c0c1c4493dde80d9eb6057d636
#
_cell.length_a   1.000
_cell.length_b   1.000
_cell.length_c   1.000
_cell.angle_alpha   90.00
_cell.angle_beta   90.00
_cell.angle_gamma   90.00
#
_symmetry.space_group_name_H-M   'P 1'
#
loop_
_entity.id
_entity.type
_entity.pdbx_description
1 polymer ?
#
loop_
_entity_poly.entity_id
_entity_poly.type
_entity_poly.pdbx_seq_one_letter_code
_entity_poly.pdbx_strand_id
1 'polypeptide(L)'
;MPSLGTFILLTSFVVACYAAVVSVAGARRRSTRLIESGVGAFYLVSALLTVASAIIVHAFVTDNYAIKYVDRYSDSAQPLFYKLTSYWGGLDGSILFWVALLAVFGAIAVKVNREVQRELIPYVVATISVVEMFFLFLMVIHNNPFETYLTQVPPDGRGLNPLLQNPYMVIHPPSLYIGFVGMTIPYAFGMAALITGYLDDSWLRAVRRWTMLSWLFLSFGLVLGMIWAYEELGWGGYWGWDPVENAGLLPWFTATAFLHSVLVQERRGMLRVWNVTLVIVTFFLTIFGTFMTRSGVVQSVHAFGEDRALAWMFTVFMVAILGVSFGYVIYRLPLLRSRHELDSWASKEAAFLANNWVLLFSALFVLFGTMFPTLSEALMGQRLTVGPPFFNKWMLPIGLILLFLTGVGPLLAWRKSTLSNLRYQFVWPIAFAVVVGGGLWAVGLRVWTSGLCFALSAFVVGTIAQEFWRGARVRQGATGSDVLTAMIGLVVRSRRRYGGYVVHLGIVLMFLGFAGEGYKREEQTLLKPGQQVTVSDFTVTHHAVRVSDDGQKQMVTADVSVTRNGKDIGQMAPAKWFFRKHEEEPTTEVAIKRGFWEDLYIVMAAFELQDQSATFHVVVNPLVNWIWVGFGVMALGTFIALLPESSLAFAAARAPGGAATTLPLVLFLLLTPALARAPLADAEQTANTGTIAHEFHTLD
;
A
#
# COMPACT_ATOMS: atom_id res chain seq x y z
N MET A 1 13.45 12.27 30.85
CA MET A 1 13.13 11.60 29.58
C MET A 1 12.87 12.59 28.44
N PRO A 2 11.94 13.57 28.53
CA PRO A 2 11.66 14.50 27.40
C PRO A 2 12.88 15.29 26.93
N SER A 3 13.60 15.91 27.85
CA SER A 3 14.82 16.67 27.53
C SER A 3 15.90 15.81 26.85
N LEU A 4 16.00 14.52 27.22
CA LEU A 4 16.89 13.57 26.55
C LEU A 4 16.43 13.30 25.10
N GLY A 5 15.11 13.14 24.87
CA GLY A 5 14.57 12.98 23.52
C GLY A 5 14.89 14.17 22.61
N THR A 6 14.62 15.38 23.06
CA THR A 6 14.98 16.61 22.33
C THR A 6 16.49 16.72 22.07
N PHE A 7 17.33 16.40 23.08
CA PHE A 7 18.80 16.40 22.94
C PHE A 7 19.25 15.37 21.88
N ILE A 8 18.63 14.19 21.84
CA ILE A 8 18.93 13.16 20.84
C ILE A 8 18.56 13.66 19.44
N LEU A 9 17.41 14.35 19.24
CA LEU A 9 17.03 14.91 17.94
C LEU A 9 18.05 15.96 17.46
N LEU A 10 18.44 16.89 18.33
CA LEU A 10 19.48 17.91 18.05
C LEU A 10 20.81 17.25 17.69
N THR A 11 21.24 16.28 18.48
CA THR A 11 22.49 15.54 18.23
C THR A 11 22.42 14.80 16.89
N SER A 12 21.28 14.13 16.60
CA SER A 12 21.06 13.43 15.33
C SER A 12 21.14 14.38 14.13
N PHE A 13 20.59 15.58 14.26
CA PHE A 13 20.67 16.61 13.21
C PHE A 13 22.14 17.00 12.93
N VAL A 14 22.92 17.32 13.98
CA VAL A 14 24.33 17.69 13.84
C VAL A 14 25.17 16.55 13.26
N VAL A 15 24.93 15.31 13.74
CA VAL A 15 25.64 14.12 13.25
C VAL A 15 25.27 13.80 11.81
N ALA A 16 24.01 14.00 11.38
CA ALA A 16 23.59 13.84 9.99
C ALA A 16 24.28 14.88 9.07
N CYS A 17 24.36 16.15 9.51
CA CYS A 17 25.15 17.17 8.82
C CYS A 17 26.63 16.75 8.64
N TYR A 18 27.23 16.25 9.70
CA TYR A 18 28.61 15.74 9.67
C TYR A 18 28.72 14.54 8.70
N ALA A 19 27.83 13.57 8.77
CA ALA A 19 27.84 12.41 7.89
C ALA A 19 27.78 12.80 6.42
N ALA A 20 26.88 13.74 6.06
CA ALA A 20 26.75 14.24 4.69
C ALA A 20 28.03 14.92 4.19
N VAL A 21 28.56 15.87 4.96
CA VAL A 21 29.72 16.67 4.57
C VAL A 21 30.98 15.84 4.50
N VAL A 22 31.23 15.02 5.53
CA VAL A 22 32.48 14.24 5.64
C VAL A 22 32.51 13.10 4.63
N SER A 23 31.37 12.48 4.30
CA SER A 23 31.31 11.45 3.26
C SER A 23 31.66 12.04 1.88
N VAL A 24 31.12 13.19 1.51
CA VAL A 24 31.46 13.87 0.25
C VAL A 24 32.92 14.34 0.22
N ALA A 25 33.40 14.93 1.33
CA ALA A 25 34.78 15.36 1.44
C ALA A 25 35.77 14.18 1.33
N GLY A 26 35.43 13.05 1.97
CA GLY A 26 36.19 11.80 1.90
C GLY A 26 36.25 11.24 0.47
N ALA A 27 35.13 11.22 -0.24
CA ALA A 27 35.07 10.79 -1.63
C ALA A 27 35.92 11.68 -2.53
N ARG A 28 35.79 13.02 -2.42
CA ARG A 28 36.58 13.99 -3.21
C ARG A 28 38.06 13.94 -2.94
N ARG A 29 38.45 13.74 -1.67
CA ARG A 29 39.85 13.63 -1.25
C ARG A 29 40.40 12.22 -1.35
N ARG A 30 39.60 11.23 -1.80
CA ARG A 30 39.94 9.80 -1.84
C ARG A 30 40.48 9.27 -0.50
N SER A 31 39.91 9.75 0.61
CA SER A 31 40.32 9.40 1.96
C SER A 31 39.39 8.36 2.56
N THR A 32 39.84 7.13 2.65
CA THR A 32 39.09 6.02 3.27
C THR A 32 38.69 6.34 4.72
N ARG A 33 39.62 7.00 5.49
CA ARG A 33 39.33 7.38 6.89
C ARG A 33 38.15 8.33 7.00
N LEU A 34 38.05 9.33 6.11
CA LEU A 34 36.93 10.26 6.12
C LEU A 34 35.62 9.57 5.69
N ILE A 35 35.70 8.70 4.67
CA ILE A 35 34.52 7.92 4.23
C ILE A 35 34.01 7.05 5.39
N GLU A 36 34.91 6.31 6.07
CA GLU A 36 34.52 5.47 7.20
C GLU A 36 33.98 6.28 8.38
N SER A 37 34.54 7.45 8.65
CA SER A 37 34.02 8.37 9.67
C SER A 37 32.60 8.84 9.32
N GLY A 38 32.35 9.22 8.05
CA GLY A 38 31.00 9.58 7.59
C GLY A 38 30.01 8.43 7.69
N VAL A 39 30.39 7.23 7.28
CA VAL A 39 29.57 6.00 7.43
C VAL A 39 29.31 5.67 8.90
N GLY A 40 30.32 5.82 9.77
CA GLY A 40 30.16 5.63 11.21
C GLY A 40 29.18 6.62 11.83
N ALA A 41 29.26 7.90 11.44
CA ALA A 41 28.32 8.94 11.85
C ALA A 41 26.88 8.63 11.38
N PHE A 42 26.73 8.13 10.16
CA PHE A 42 25.44 7.70 9.62
C PHE A 42 24.81 6.56 10.43
N TYR A 43 25.58 5.56 10.83
CA TYR A 43 25.11 4.50 11.72
C TYR A 43 24.76 5.04 13.12
N LEU A 44 25.50 6.04 13.61
CA LEU A 44 25.18 6.69 14.89
C LEU A 44 23.82 7.40 14.82
N VAL A 45 23.47 8.09 13.72
CA VAL A 45 22.14 8.68 13.52
C VAL A 45 21.06 7.60 13.63
N SER A 46 21.24 6.44 12.99
CA SER A 46 20.29 5.32 13.07
C SER A 46 20.12 4.81 14.52
N ALA A 47 21.20 4.69 15.28
CA ALA A 47 21.14 4.28 16.67
C ALA A 47 20.42 5.34 17.54
N LEU A 48 20.74 6.62 17.37
CA LEU A 48 20.13 7.73 18.11
C LEU A 48 18.62 7.82 17.86
N LEU A 49 18.20 7.71 16.61
CA LEU A 49 16.76 7.77 16.24
C LEU A 49 16.00 6.52 16.73
N THR A 50 16.64 5.36 16.80
CA THR A 50 16.07 4.16 17.43
C THR A 50 15.84 4.39 18.93
N VAL A 51 16.79 5.02 19.62
CA VAL A 51 16.65 5.39 21.05
C VAL A 51 15.55 6.44 21.23
N ALA A 52 15.48 7.47 20.37
CA ALA A 52 14.42 8.46 20.42
C ALA A 52 13.03 7.81 20.27
N SER A 53 12.87 6.87 19.31
CA SER A 53 11.65 6.10 19.13
C SER A 53 11.31 5.27 20.38
N ALA A 54 12.29 4.63 21.00
CA ALA A 54 12.07 3.87 22.24
C ALA A 54 11.63 4.76 23.41
N ILE A 55 12.16 5.99 23.51
CA ILE A 55 11.75 6.95 24.56
C ILE A 55 10.29 7.36 24.40
N ILE A 56 9.83 7.68 23.18
CA ILE A 56 8.43 8.09 22.97
C ILE A 56 7.46 6.92 23.18
N VAL A 57 7.83 5.72 22.71
CA VAL A 57 7.03 4.49 22.96
C VAL A 57 6.94 4.21 24.47
N HIS A 58 8.05 4.33 25.19
CA HIS A 58 8.03 4.18 26.66
C HIS A 58 7.13 5.22 27.33
N ALA A 59 7.13 6.47 26.85
CA ALA A 59 6.28 7.52 27.38
C ALA A 59 4.79 7.23 27.19
N PHE A 60 4.39 6.64 26.05
CA PHE A 60 3.03 6.16 25.84
C PHE A 60 2.64 5.00 26.76
N VAL A 61 3.53 4.02 26.93
CA VAL A 61 3.26 2.86 27.78
C VAL A 61 3.16 3.23 29.27
N THR A 62 3.86 4.28 29.69
CA THR A 62 3.88 4.77 31.09
C THR A 62 2.93 5.96 31.34
N ASP A 63 2.06 6.29 30.40
CA ASP A 63 1.09 7.38 30.50
C ASP A 63 1.71 8.72 30.94
N ASN A 64 2.85 9.06 30.32
CA ASN A 64 3.58 10.28 30.69
C ASN A 64 2.99 11.52 30.00
N TYR A 65 1.86 12.00 30.49
CA TYR A 65 1.14 13.16 29.97
C TYR A 65 1.85 14.51 30.15
N ALA A 66 3.01 14.52 30.80
CA ALA A 66 3.89 15.71 30.77
C ALA A 66 4.38 16.01 29.34
N ILE A 67 4.44 15.01 28.47
CA ILE A 67 4.73 15.16 27.05
C ILE A 67 3.44 15.46 26.31
N LYS A 68 3.36 16.62 25.65
CA LYS A 68 2.16 17.07 24.93
C LYS A 68 1.68 16.09 23.88
N TYR A 69 2.60 15.38 23.21
CA TYR A 69 2.28 14.39 22.19
C TYR A 69 1.57 13.17 22.80
N VAL A 70 2.01 12.72 23.99
CA VAL A 70 1.37 11.60 24.70
C VAL A 70 -0.03 11.98 25.19
N ASP A 71 -0.20 13.18 25.75
CA ASP A 71 -1.51 13.71 26.14
C ASP A 71 -2.51 13.75 24.98
N ARG A 72 -2.06 14.21 23.81
CA ARG A 72 -2.95 14.40 22.65
C ARG A 72 -3.43 13.12 22.00
N TYR A 73 -2.66 12.01 22.10
CA TYR A 73 -2.88 10.81 21.31
C TYR A 73 -3.02 9.53 22.12
N SER A 74 -3.11 9.61 23.46
CA SER A 74 -3.43 8.46 24.31
C SER A 74 -4.20 8.88 25.56
N ASP A 75 -4.73 7.90 26.29
CA ASP A 75 -5.32 8.06 27.60
C ASP A 75 -5.11 6.82 28.48
N SER A 76 -5.42 6.95 29.78
CA SER A 76 -5.21 5.89 30.75
C SER A 76 -6.05 4.64 30.49
N ALA A 77 -7.26 4.81 29.93
CA ALA A 77 -8.19 3.72 29.64
C ALA A 77 -7.89 3.00 28.30
N GLN A 78 -7.05 3.61 27.45
CA GLN A 78 -6.72 3.08 26.13
C GLN A 78 -5.95 1.76 26.24
N PRO A 79 -6.35 0.69 25.49
CA PRO A 79 -5.62 -0.57 25.46
C PRO A 79 -4.15 -0.39 25.02
N LEU A 80 -3.22 -1.16 25.64
CA LEU A 80 -1.78 -1.08 25.35
C LEU A 80 -1.47 -1.18 23.86
N PHE A 81 -2.19 -2.02 23.15
CA PHE A 81 -2.04 -2.18 21.71
C PHE A 81 -2.21 -0.85 20.95
N TYR A 82 -3.23 -0.08 21.29
CA TYR A 82 -3.48 1.23 20.69
C TYR A 82 -2.57 2.33 21.26
N LYS A 83 -2.09 2.22 22.52
CA LYS A 83 -1.04 3.13 23.02
C LYS A 83 0.25 3.02 22.18
N LEU A 84 0.63 1.81 21.76
CA LEU A 84 1.78 1.61 20.88
C LEU A 84 1.55 2.23 19.49
N THR A 85 0.32 2.17 18.98
CA THR A 85 -0.01 2.74 17.66
C THR A 85 -0.07 4.26 17.68
N SER A 86 -0.32 4.87 18.84
CA SER A 86 -0.30 6.32 19.03
C SER A 86 1.07 6.94 18.68
N TYR A 87 2.16 6.16 18.69
CA TYR A 87 3.46 6.62 18.23
C TYR A 87 3.44 7.21 16.81
N TRP A 88 2.71 6.59 15.89
CA TRP A 88 2.56 7.10 14.52
C TRP A 88 1.17 7.70 14.22
N GLY A 89 0.28 7.71 15.22
CA GLY A 89 -1.11 8.15 15.09
C GLY A 89 -1.29 9.66 14.95
N GLY A 90 -0.24 10.45 15.16
CA GLY A 90 -0.28 11.90 15.09
C GLY A 90 0.88 12.50 14.31
N LEU A 91 0.83 13.84 14.14
CA LEU A 91 1.75 14.58 13.29
C LEU A 91 3.23 14.41 13.69
N ASP A 92 3.57 14.74 14.94
CA ASP A 92 4.98 14.83 15.38
C ASP A 92 5.66 13.44 15.44
N GLY A 93 4.97 12.46 16.05
CA GLY A 93 5.48 11.09 16.13
C GLY A 93 5.56 10.39 14.79
N SER A 94 4.64 10.70 13.87
CA SER A 94 4.69 10.16 12.52
C SER A 94 5.92 10.63 11.73
N ILE A 95 6.40 11.86 11.97
CA ILE A 95 7.64 12.40 11.38
C ILE A 95 8.85 11.67 11.98
N LEU A 96 8.87 11.46 13.32
CA LEU A 96 9.92 10.69 13.97
C LEU A 96 9.96 9.25 13.45
N PHE A 97 8.80 8.61 13.33
CA PHE A 97 8.69 7.24 12.78
C PHE A 97 9.24 7.16 11.35
N TRP A 98 8.90 8.15 10.51
CA TRP A 98 9.37 8.25 9.12
C TRP A 98 10.90 8.30 9.04
N VAL A 99 11.54 9.22 9.79
CA VAL A 99 13.00 9.38 9.73
C VAL A 99 13.75 8.23 10.43
N ALA A 100 13.18 7.64 11.47
CA ALA A 100 13.75 6.47 12.13
C ALA A 100 13.78 5.24 11.19
N LEU A 101 12.70 5.00 10.45
CA LEU A 101 12.67 3.97 9.41
C LEU A 101 13.70 4.24 8.32
N LEU A 102 13.84 5.50 7.87
CA LEU A 102 14.83 5.87 6.86
C LEU A 102 16.24 5.56 7.35
N ALA A 103 16.58 5.94 8.58
CA ALA A 103 17.89 5.71 9.16
C ALA A 103 18.23 4.21 9.27
N VAL A 104 17.25 3.38 9.67
CA VAL A 104 17.41 1.92 9.71
C VAL A 104 17.57 1.34 8.31
N PHE A 105 16.72 1.72 7.36
CA PHE A 105 16.79 1.22 5.98
C PHE A 105 18.08 1.68 5.29
N GLY A 106 18.47 2.92 5.49
CA GLY A 106 19.72 3.48 5.01
C GLY A 106 20.94 2.71 5.56
N ALA A 107 20.96 2.45 6.87
CA ALA A 107 22.01 1.68 7.51
C ALA A 107 22.14 0.26 6.92
N ILE A 108 21.00 -0.43 6.73
CA ILE A 108 20.97 -1.76 6.08
C ILE A 108 21.46 -1.67 4.63
N ALA A 109 20.96 -0.70 3.86
CA ALA A 109 21.31 -0.53 2.45
C ALA A 109 22.82 -0.24 2.28
N VAL A 110 23.37 0.64 3.11
CA VAL A 110 24.81 0.96 3.13
C VAL A 110 25.63 -0.28 3.50
N LYS A 111 25.25 -0.98 4.58
CA LYS A 111 25.97 -2.18 5.04
C LYS A 111 26.03 -3.27 3.97
N VAL A 112 24.89 -3.55 3.32
CA VAL A 112 24.79 -4.61 2.29
C VAL A 112 25.58 -4.26 1.02
N ASN A 113 25.64 -2.98 0.65
CA ASN A 113 26.25 -2.55 -0.61
C ASN A 113 27.67 -1.97 -0.47
N ARG A 114 28.16 -1.81 0.77
CA ARG A 114 29.43 -1.12 1.09
C ARG A 114 30.62 -1.66 0.29
N GLU A 115 30.74 -2.98 0.13
CA GLU A 115 31.87 -3.60 -0.55
C GLU A 115 31.69 -3.66 -2.07
N VAL A 116 30.44 -3.76 -2.54
CA VAL A 116 30.12 -3.92 -3.97
C VAL A 116 30.04 -2.57 -4.67
N GLN A 117 29.59 -1.51 -3.99
CA GLN A 117 29.33 -0.19 -4.57
C GLN A 117 30.18 0.90 -3.88
N ARG A 118 31.45 0.63 -3.61
CA ARG A 118 32.36 1.51 -2.85
C ARG A 118 32.35 2.96 -3.33
N GLU A 119 32.33 3.18 -4.64
CA GLU A 119 32.34 4.51 -5.26
C GLU A 119 31.04 5.29 -5.05
N LEU A 120 29.90 4.61 -4.91
CA LEU A 120 28.60 5.23 -4.73
C LEU A 120 28.29 5.50 -3.25
N ILE A 121 28.77 4.66 -2.34
CA ILE A 121 28.41 4.69 -0.91
C ILE A 121 28.57 6.06 -0.26
N PRO A 122 29.66 6.82 -0.44
CA PRO A 122 29.80 8.14 0.18
C PRO A 122 28.69 9.11 -0.24
N TYR A 123 28.25 9.04 -1.50
CA TYR A 123 27.19 9.88 -2.04
C TYR A 123 25.81 9.36 -1.68
N VAL A 124 25.62 8.05 -1.53
CA VAL A 124 24.41 7.44 -0.99
C VAL A 124 24.20 7.90 0.45
N VAL A 125 25.23 7.79 1.31
CA VAL A 125 25.21 8.30 2.68
C VAL A 125 24.84 9.78 2.70
N ALA A 126 25.54 10.61 1.90
CA ALA A 126 25.28 12.03 1.85
C ALA A 126 23.82 12.35 1.42
N THR A 127 23.29 11.64 0.40
CA THR A 127 21.94 11.87 -0.08
C THR A 127 20.89 11.49 0.97
N ILE A 128 21.04 10.33 1.63
CA ILE A 128 20.10 9.90 2.69
C ILE A 128 20.21 10.87 3.87
N SER A 129 21.43 11.24 4.31
CA SER A 129 21.61 12.19 5.40
C SER A 129 20.99 13.55 5.12
N VAL A 130 20.99 14.04 3.87
CA VAL A 130 20.28 15.29 3.50
C VAL A 130 18.77 15.13 3.67
N VAL A 131 18.20 14.00 3.34
CA VAL A 131 16.77 13.72 3.58
C VAL A 131 16.50 13.63 5.09
N GLU A 132 17.35 12.93 5.86
CA GLU A 132 17.25 12.85 7.32
C GLU A 132 17.34 14.25 7.96
N MET A 133 18.28 15.08 7.51
CA MET A 133 18.42 16.47 7.97
C MET A 133 17.14 17.27 7.79
N PHE A 134 16.43 17.12 6.67
CA PHE A 134 15.16 17.81 6.46
C PHE A 134 14.13 17.44 7.52
N PHE A 135 13.89 16.14 7.75
CA PHE A 135 12.91 15.69 8.75
C PHE A 135 13.36 16.02 10.19
N LEU A 136 14.63 15.89 10.49
CA LEU A 136 15.19 16.30 11.79
C LEU A 136 15.04 17.80 12.01
N PHE A 137 15.27 18.61 10.98
CA PHE A 137 15.05 20.08 11.02
C PHE A 137 13.59 20.38 11.35
N LEU A 138 12.62 19.73 10.71
CA LEU A 138 11.20 19.90 11.04
C LEU A 138 10.92 19.65 12.53
N MET A 139 11.46 18.55 13.08
CA MET A 139 11.24 18.20 14.49
C MET A 139 11.96 19.13 15.47
N VAL A 140 13.15 19.61 15.11
CA VAL A 140 13.93 20.50 16.00
C VAL A 140 13.32 21.89 16.07
N ILE A 141 12.78 22.41 14.95
CA ILE A 141 12.31 23.78 14.86
C ILE A 141 10.80 23.91 15.13
N HIS A 142 10.01 22.90 14.76
CA HIS A 142 8.55 23.05 14.72
C HIS A 142 7.79 21.90 15.38
N ASN A 143 8.06 20.65 15.03
CA ASN A 143 7.26 19.48 15.43
C ASN A 143 8.03 18.55 16.36
N ASN A 144 8.38 19.03 17.57
CA ASN A 144 9.12 18.22 18.54
C ASN A 144 8.20 17.25 19.30
N PRO A 145 8.30 15.93 19.06
CA PRO A 145 7.44 14.96 19.75
C PRO A 145 7.73 14.86 21.26
N PHE A 146 8.79 15.47 21.75
CA PHE A 146 9.18 15.50 23.17
C PHE A 146 8.85 16.84 23.86
N GLU A 147 8.05 17.70 23.22
CA GLU A 147 7.63 18.96 23.84
C GLU A 147 6.78 18.70 25.10
N THR A 148 7.06 19.43 26.17
CA THR A 148 6.39 19.28 27.46
C THR A 148 5.54 20.48 27.84
N TYR A 149 4.59 20.27 28.73
CA TYR A 149 3.88 21.34 29.42
C TYR A 149 4.83 22.05 30.40
N LEU A 150 4.80 23.37 30.42
CA LEU A 150 5.67 24.19 31.27
C LEU A 150 5.07 24.47 32.65
N THR A 151 3.74 24.38 32.75
CA THR A 151 3.00 24.79 33.99
C THR A 151 2.22 23.62 34.58
N GLN A 152 1.09 23.27 33.98
CA GLN A 152 0.19 22.25 34.49
C GLN A 152 0.19 21.03 33.58
N VAL A 153 0.44 19.85 34.16
CA VAL A 153 0.34 18.57 33.46
C VAL A 153 -1.10 18.08 33.57
N PRO A 154 -1.76 17.70 32.46
CA PRO A 154 -3.09 17.11 32.49
C PRO A 154 -3.11 15.83 33.33
N PRO A 155 -4.18 15.55 34.09
CA PRO A 155 -4.30 14.34 34.92
C PRO A 155 -4.51 13.07 34.06
N ASP A 156 -5.03 13.20 32.84
CA ASP A 156 -5.24 12.14 31.88
C ASP A 156 -5.13 12.72 30.45
N GLY A 157 -4.88 11.88 29.45
CA GLY A 157 -4.78 12.29 28.06
C GLY A 157 -6.11 12.37 27.33
N ARG A 158 -6.11 12.92 26.11
CA ARG A 158 -7.29 13.16 25.26
C ARG A 158 -7.76 11.92 24.52
N GLY A 159 -6.89 10.90 24.42
CA GLY A 159 -7.17 9.68 23.69
C GLY A 159 -6.79 9.74 22.21
N LEU A 160 -6.63 8.56 21.62
CA LEU A 160 -6.44 8.39 20.18
C LEU A 160 -7.78 8.56 19.45
N ASN A 161 -7.76 9.22 18.29
CA ASN A 161 -8.96 9.32 17.43
C ASN A 161 -9.60 7.92 17.25
N PRO A 162 -10.91 7.79 17.54
CA PRO A 162 -11.63 6.51 17.47
C PRO A 162 -11.49 5.77 16.14
N LEU A 163 -11.48 6.48 15.00
CA LEU A 163 -11.31 5.89 13.67
C LEU A 163 -9.95 5.17 13.49
N LEU A 164 -8.97 5.50 14.34
CA LEU A 164 -7.66 4.84 14.34
C LEU A 164 -7.62 3.59 15.24
N GLN A 165 -8.67 3.34 16.02
CA GLN A 165 -8.77 2.19 16.93
C GLN A 165 -9.34 0.95 16.24
N ASN A 166 -8.80 0.64 15.06
CA ASN A 166 -9.17 -0.52 14.25
C ASN A 166 -7.91 -1.38 13.98
N PRO A 167 -7.99 -2.73 14.01
CA PRO A 167 -6.83 -3.61 13.79
C PRO A 167 -6.11 -3.39 12.47
N TYR A 168 -6.82 -3.11 11.39
CA TYR A 168 -6.19 -2.81 10.09
C TYR A 168 -5.44 -1.48 10.13
N MET A 169 -5.96 -0.49 10.85
CA MET A 169 -5.35 0.82 11.01
C MET A 169 -4.07 0.78 11.86
N VAL A 170 -3.88 -0.25 12.68
CA VAL A 170 -2.60 -0.47 13.38
C VAL A 170 -1.47 -0.80 12.40
N ILE A 171 -1.76 -1.59 11.36
CA ILE A 171 -0.77 -2.13 10.43
C ILE A 171 -0.67 -1.28 9.16
N HIS A 172 -1.76 -0.60 8.75
CA HIS A 172 -1.85 0.20 7.54
C HIS A 172 -0.79 1.32 7.45
N PRO A 173 -0.69 2.28 8.40
CA PRO A 173 0.30 3.34 8.32
C PRO A 173 1.74 2.82 8.33
N PRO A 174 2.18 1.91 9.22
CA PRO A 174 3.52 1.34 9.14
C PRO A 174 3.84 0.70 7.79
N SER A 175 2.88 0.00 7.18
CA SER A 175 3.08 -0.60 5.86
C SER A 175 3.29 0.47 4.77
N LEU A 176 2.48 1.54 4.77
CA LEU A 176 2.69 2.67 3.87
C LEU A 176 4.05 3.33 4.11
N TYR A 177 4.44 3.57 5.38
CA TYR A 177 5.74 4.17 5.70
C TYR A 177 6.91 3.32 5.19
N ILE A 178 6.87 2.00 5.35
CA ILE A 178 7.89 1.10 4.77
C ILE A 178 7.97 1.29 3.25
N GLY A 179 6.83 1.40 2.58
CA GLY A 179 6.74 1.65 1.15
C GLY A 179 7.31 3.01 0.75
N PHE A 180 6.84 4.09 1.37
CA PHE A 180 7.25 5.47 1.09
C PHE A 180 8.73 5.70 1.36
N VAL A 181 9.15 5.42 2.59
CA VAL A 181 10.53 5.62 3.07
C VAL A 181 11.51 4.76 2.28
N GLY A 182 11.12 3.51 1.99
CA GLY A 182 11.96 2.58 1.23
C GLY A 182 12.29 3.07 -0.18
N MET A 183 11.48 3.94 -0.79
CA MET A 183 11.77 4.57 -2.11
C MET A 183 12.91 5.61 -2.04
N THR A 184 13.31 6.06 -0.86
CA THR A 184 14.49 6.91 -0.69
C THR A 184 15.78 6.16 -1.06
N ILE A 185 15.84 4.85 -0.85
CA ILE A 185 17.04 4.05 -1.15
C ILE A 185 17.33 4.01 -2.66
N PRO A 186 16.39 3.65 -3.56
CA PRO A 186 16.59 3.77 -5.01
C PRO A 186 16.99 5.18 -5.45
N TYR A 187 16.35 6.21 -4.89
CA TYR A 187 16.68 7.60 -5.17
C TYR A 187 18.13 7.94 -4.79
N ALA A 188 18.57 7.56 -3.59
CA ALA A 188 19.92 7.84 -3.12
C ALA A 188 20.99 7.18 -3.99
N PHE A 189 20.80 5.93 -4.40
CA PHE A 189 21.71 5.27 -5.35
C PHE A 189 21.65 5.89 -6.74
N GLY A 190 20.47 6.27 -7.23
CA GLY A 190 20.32 6.98 -8.51
C GLY A 190 21.04 8.32 -8.50
N MET A 191 20.90 9.11 -7.43
CA MET A 191 21.63 10.37 -7.26
C MET A 191 23.13 10.16 -7.14
N ALA A 192 23.58 9.15 -6.38
CA ALA A 192 25.01 8.80 -6.31
C ALA A 192 25.58 8.43 -7.66
N ALA A 193 24.85 7.66 -8.48
CA ALA A 193 25.24 7.31 -9.84
C ALA A 193 25.32 8.55 -10.77
N LEU A 194 24.36 9.47 -10.64
CA LEU A 194 24.38 10.74 -11.39
C LEU A 194 25.55 11.63 -10.98
N ILE A 195 25.80 11.77 -9.67
CA ILE A 195 26.88 12.63 -9.13
C ILE A 195 28.24 12.09 -9.58
N THR A 196 28.47 10.80 -9.44
CA THR A 196 29.76 10.15 -9.80
C THR A 196 29.93 9.98 -11.30
N GLY A 197 28.86 9.81 -12.06
CA GLY A 197 28.87 9.44 -13.47
C GLY A 197 28.98 7.93 -13.71
N TYR A 198 28.96 7.10 -12.65
CA TYR A 198 28.88 5.63 -12.75
C TYR A 198 27.45 5.20 -13.07
N LEU A 199 27.08 5.33 -14.36
CA LEU A 199 25.72 5.11 -14.86
C LEU A 199 25.58 3.76 -15.57
N ASP A 200 26.40 2.77 -15.19
CA ASP A 200 26.25 1.39 -15.61
C ASP A 200 25.06 0.72 -14.88
N ASP A 201 24.75 -0.53 -15.24
CA ASP A 201 23.59 -1.23 -14.66
C ASP A 201 23.85 -1.77 -13.23
N SER A 202 25.00 -1.49 -12.63
CA SER A 202 25.35 -2.01 -11.29
C SER A 202 24.50 -1.42 -10.19
N TRP A 203 24.23 -0.11 -10.24
CA TRP A 203 23.35 0.56 -9.27
C TRP A 203 21.90 0.08 -9.39
N LEU A 204 21.42 -0.24 -10.60
CA LEU A 204 20.07 -0.79 -10.78
C LEU A 204 19.91 -2.15 -10.09
N ARG A 205 20.95 -3.00 -10.16
CA ARG A 205 20.94 -4.30 -9.46
C ARG A 205 20.87 -4.14 -7.95
N ALA A 206 21.54 -3.12 -7.41
CA ALA A 206 21.48 -2.81 -5.96
C ALA A 206 20.07 -2.39 -5.53
N VAL A 207 19.41 -1.51 -6.29
CA VAL A 207 18.15 -0.90 -5.89
C VAL A 207 16.90 -1.69 -6.25
N ARG A 208 16.95 -2.57 -7.25
CA ARG A 208 15.78 -3.30 -7.72
C ARG A 208 15.07 -4.08 -6.62
N ARG A 209 15.79 -4.76 -5.71
CA ARG A 209 15.19 -5.48 -4.59
C ARG A 209 14.54 -4.53 -3.61
N TRP A 210 15.18 -3.40 -3.32
CA TRP A 210 14.61 -2.34 -2.48
C TRP A 210 13.31 -1.79 -3.08
N THR A 211 13.32 -1.47 -4.37
CA THR A 211 12.11 -1.00 -5.06
C THR A 211 10.98 -2.02 -5.01
N MET A 212 11.27 -3.32 -5.25
CA MET A 212 10.27 -4.38 -5.18
C MET A 212 9.71 -4.55 -3.76
N LEU A 213 10.56 -4.47 -2.73
CA LEU A 213 10.15 -4.55 -1.34
C LEU A 213 9.27 -3.35 -0.96
N SER A 214 9.73 -2.14 -1.28
CA SER A 214 8.98 -0.90 -1.05
C SER A 214 7.65 -0.90 -1.78
N TRP A 215 7.63 -1.36 -3.04
CA TRP A 215 6.41 -1.50 -3.83
C TRP A 215 5.43 -2.51 -3.23
N LEU A 216 5.92 -3.63 -2.71
CA LEU A 216 5.08 -4.63 -2.02
C LEU A 216 4.42 -4.03 -0.77
N PHE A 217 5.20 -3.35 0.07
CA PHE A 217 4.66 -2.73 1.30
C PHE A 217 3.74 -1.55 1.00
N LEU A 218 4.03 -0.77 -0.05
CA LEU A 218 3.12 0.26 -0.53
C LEU A 218 1.79 -0.34 -1.02
N SER A 219 1.85 -1.43 -1.79
CA SER A 219 0.65 -2.18 -2.20
C SER A 219 -0.12 -2.75 -1.00
N PHE A 220 0.60 -3.30 -0.01
CA PHE A 220 0.00 -3.83 1.21
C PHE A 220 -0.68 -2.73 2.02
N GLY A 221 0.00 -1.60 2.20
CA GLY A 221 -0.58 -0.45 2.87
C GLY A 221 -1.84 0.06 2.17
N LEU A 222 -1.83 0.22 0.84
CA LEU A 222 -3.00 0.63 0.08
C LEU A 222 -4.18 -0.33 0.29
N VAL A 223 -3.96 -1.64 0.21
CA VAL A 223 -5.02 -2.64 0.40
C VAL A 223 -5.54 -2.66 1.83
N LEU A 224 -4.67 -2.50 2.84
CA LEU A 224 -5.12 -2.37 4.24
C LEU A 224 -5.98 -1.11 4.45
N GLY A 225 -5.62 0.01 3.79
CA GLY A 225 -6.45 1.22 3.79
C GLY A 225 -7.81 1.00 3.13
N MET A 226 -7.85 0.23 2.03
CA MET A 226 -9.12 -0.16 1.38
C MET A 226 -10.00 -1.01 2.31
N ILE A 227 -9.42 -1.95 3.07
CA ILE A 227 -10.18 -2.78 4.03
C ILE A 227 -10.67 -1.91 5.18
N TRP A 228 -9.82 -1.04 5.73
CA TRP A 228 -10.20 -0.11 6.78
C TRP A 228 -11.33 0.83 6.33
N ALA A 229 -11.22 1.45 5.16
CA ALA A 229 -12.29 2.29 4.61
C ALA A 229 -13.61 1.53 4.43
N TYR A 230 -13.52 0.26 4.02
CA TYR A 230 -14.67 -0.63 3.85
C TYR A 230 -15.36 -0.97 5.17
N GLU A 231 -14.62 -1.08 6.28
CA GLU A 231 -15.18 -1.44 7.59
C GLU A 231 -15.60 -0.23 8.44
N GLU A 232 -14.90 0.91 8.33
CA GLU A 232 -15.04 2.02 9.27
C GLU A 232 -15.78 3.24 8.71
N LEU A 233 -15.67 3.53 7.41
CA LEU A 233 -16.14 4.81 6.90
C LEU A 233 -17.62 4.80 6.48
N GLY A 234 -18.24 3.63 6.41
CA GLY A 234 -19.65 3.53 6.06
C GLY A 234 -19.99 3.97 4.63
N TRP A 235 -19.00 4.04 3.73
CA TRP A 235 -19.20 4.51 2.34
C TRP A 235 -19.93 3.51 1.44
N GLY A 236 -20.11 2.27 1.89
CA GLY A 236 -20.65 1.19 1.05
C GLY A 236 -19.65 0.69 0.00
N GLY A 237 -18.39 1.09 0.10
CA GLY A 237 -17.31 0.74 -0.83
C GLY A 237 -15.94 0.83 -0.16
N TYR A 238 -14.89 0.47 -0.90
CA TYR A 238 -13.53 0.30 -0.40
C TYR A 238 -12.54 1.38 -0.90
N TRP A 239 -12.98 2.30 -1.78
CA TRP A 239 -12.14 3.35 -2.37
C TRP A 239 -12.96 4.59 -2.69
N GLY A 240 -12.63 5.71 -2.09
CA GLY A 240 -13.34 6.98 -2.22
C GLY A 240 -12.66 8.01 -3.12
N TRP A 241 -11.49 7.72 -3.71
CA TRP A 241 -10.64 8.72 -4.36
C TRP A 241 -10.30 9.89 -3.43
N ASP A 242 -10.21 9.60 -2.14
CA ASP A 242 -9.74 10.60 -1.16
C ASP A 242 -8.34 11.11 -1.56
N PRO A 243 -8.04 12.41 -1.35
CA PRO A 243 -6.74 12.96 -1.71
C PRO A 243 -5.54 12.22 -1.12
N VAL A 244 -5.66 11.65 0.09
CA VAL A 244 -4.57 10.90 0.73
C VAL A 244 -4.48 9.46 0.20
N GLU A 245 -5.61 8.82 -0.13
CA GLU A 245 -5.61 7.56 -0.88
C GLU A 245 -4.87 7.74 -2.22
N ASN A 246 -5.20 8.82 -2.93
CA ASN A 246 -4.56 9.17 -4.20
C ASN A 246 -3.06 9.41 -4.02
N ALA A 247 -2.65 10.11 -2.94
CA ALA A 247 -1.24 10.36 -2.64
C ALA A 247 -0.44 9.06 -2.46
N GLY A 248 -1.04 8.02 -1.90
CA GLY A 248 -0.44 6.68 -1.81
C GLY A 248 -0.31 6.00 -3.17
N LEU A 249 -1.29 6.20 -4.05
CA LEU A 249 -1.35 5.58 -5.37
C LEU A 249 -0.36 6.18 -6.37
N LEU A 250 -0.05 7.48 -6.27
CA LEU A 250 0.86 8.16 -7.20
C LEU A 250 2.26 7.53 -7.27
N PRO A 251 3.02 7.33 -6.18
CA PRO A 251 4.32 6.68 -6.23
C PRO A 251 4.21 5.19 -6.61
N TRP A 252 3.08 4.54 -6.36
CA TRP A 252 2.83 3.17 -6.80
C TRP A 252 2.82 3.04 -8.33
N PHE A 253 2.19 3.97 -9.06
CA PHE A 253 2.21 3.99 -10.53
C PHE A 253 3.62 4.16 -11.07
N THR A 254 4.38 5.12 -10.56
CA THR A 254 5.73 5.41 -11.07
C THR A 254 6.75 4.34 -10.70
N ALA A 255 6.64 3.74 -9.51
CA ALA A 255 7.44 2.58 -9.12
C ALA A 255 7.12 1.35 -9.97
N THR A 256 5.83 1.12 -10.30
CA THR A 256 5.41 0.05 -11.21
C THR A 256 6.01 0.26 -12.60
N ALA A 257 5.98 1.49 -13.14
CA ALA A 257 6.62 1.84 -14.39
C ALA A 257 8.13 1.57 -14.34
N PHE A 258 8.81 1.94 -13.26
CA PHE A 258 10.24 1.66 -13.07
C PHE A 258 10.56 0.17 -13.05
N LEU A 259 9.79 -0.64 -12.33
CA LEU A 259 9.99 -2.10 -12.25
C LEU A 259 9.90 -2.78 -13.62
N HIS A 260 9.04 -2.28 -14.51
CA HIS A 260 8.95 -2.75 -15.88
C HIS A 260 10.07 -2.22 -16.78
N SER A 261 10.39 -0.94 -16.65
CA SER A 261 11.39 -0.25 -17.47
C SER A 261 12.82 -0.72 -17.21
N VAL A 262 13.13 -1.07 -15.96
CA VAL A 262 14.47 -1.59 -15.59
C VAL A 262 14.81 -2.89 -16.34
N LEU A 263 13.80 -3.73 -16.64
CA LEU A 263 14.00 -4.95 -17.43
C LEU A 263 14.44 -4.66 -18.87
N VAL A 264 13.94 -3.57 -19.45
CA VAL A 264 14.34 -3.14 -20.80
C VAL A 264 15.78 -2.62 -20.78
N GLN A 265 16.15 -1.85 -19.77
CA GLN A 265 17.54 -1.39 -19.63
C GLN A 265 18.50 -2.55 -19.41
N GLU A 266 18.22 -3.48 -18.50
CA GLU A 266 19.08 -4.65 -18.23
C GLU A 266 19.27 -5.55 -19.47
N ARG A 267 18.26 -5.64 -20.34
CA ARG A 267 18.30 -6.51 -21.54
C ARG A 267 18.82 -5.83 -22.80
N ARG A 268 18.54 -4.54 -22.95
CA ARG A 268 18.70 -3.80 -24.21
C ARG A 268 19.57 -2.54 -24.07
N GLY A 269 19.91 -2.13 -22.84
CA GLY A 269 20.65 -0.89 -22.61
C GLY A 269 19.84 0.38 -22.96
N MET A 270 18.53 0.25 -23.17
CA MET A 270 17.59 1.33 -23.50
C MET A 270 16.98 1.94 -22.24
N LEU A 271 16.28 3.08 -22.38
CA LEU A 271 15.48 3.74 -21.34
C LEU A 271 16.27 4.21 -20.09
N ARG A 272 17.56 4.53 -20.23
CA ARG A 272 18.41 4.98 -19.11
C ARG A 272 17.94 6.28 -18.49
N VAL A 273 17.67 7.31 -19.33
CA VAL A 273 17.09 8.60 -18.87
C VAL A 273 15.77 8.37 -18.18
N TRP A 274 14.92 7.51 -18.76
CA TRP A 274 13.61 7.17 -18.27
C TRP A 274 13.66 6.56 -16.86
N ASN A 275 14.54 5.58 -16.65
CA ASN A 275 14.68 4.91 -15.36
C ASN A 275 15.16 5.84 -14.25
N VAL A 276 16.13 6.69 -14.53
CA VAL A 276 16.60 7.69 -13.56
C VAL A 276 15.49 8.68 -13.24
N THR A 277 14.77 9.16 -14.26
CA THR A 277 13.61 10.05 -14.08
C THR A 277 12.52 9.40 -13.23
N LEU A 278 12.17 8.14 -13.51
CA LEU A 278 11.16 7.41 -12.73
C LEU A 278 11.55 7.27 -11.25
N VAL A 279 12.81 6.98 -10.95
CA VAL A 279 13.29 6.90 -9.56
C VAL A 279 13.18 8.27 -8.85
N ILE A 280 13.57 9.35 -9.54
CA ILE A 280 13.45 10.72 -9.00
C ILE A 280 11.99 11.08 -8.75
N VAL A 281 11.13 10.87 -9.75
CA VAL A 281 9.69 11.20 -9.65
C VAL A 281 9.01 10.34 -8.60
N THR A 282 9.34 9.05 -8.49
CA THR A 282 8.79 8.17 -7.45
C THR A 282 9.13 8.67 -6.06
N PHE A 283 10.39 9.03 -5.80
CA PHE A 283 10.79 9.62 -4.52
C PHE A 283 10.11 10.97 -4.27
N PHE A 284 10.09 11.85 -5.27
CA PHE A 284 9.37 13.13 -5.16
C PHE A 284 7.91 12.91 -4.75
N LEU A 285 7.21 11.95 -5.37
CA LEU A 285 5.81 11.65 -5.07
C LEU A 285 5.62 11.06 -3.67
N THR A 286 6.59 10.36 -3.10
CA THR A 286 6.53 9.95 -1.67
C THR A 286 6.65 11.15 -0.73
N ILE A 287 7.51 12.11 -1.03
CA ILE A 287 7.60 13.36 -0.26
C ILE A 287 6.33 14.19 -0.45
N PHE A 288 5.80 14.25 -1.67
CA PHE A 288 4.55 14.94 -1.97
C PHE A 288 3.36 14.32 -1.22
N GLY A 289 3.25 12.99 -1.15
CA GLY A 289 2.22 12.33 -0.34
C GLY A 289 2.37 12.62 1.16
N THR A 290 3.62 12.67 1.66
CA THR A 290 3.92 13.09 3.03
C THR A 290 3.52 14.56 3.29
N PHE A 291 3.73 15.43 2.32
CA PHE A 291 3.26 16.82 2.32
C PHE A 291 1.72 16.90 2.39
N MET A 292 1.01 16.17 1.55
CA MET A 292 -0.45 16.22 1.49
C MET A 292 -1.13 15.87 2.82
N THR A 293 -0.60 14.89 3.55
CA THR A 293 -1.16 14.46 4.85
C THR A 293 -0.91 15.45 5.99
N ARG A 294 -0.02 16.45 5.82
CA ARG A 294 0.49 17.31 6.90
C ARG A 294 0.34 18.80 6.65
N SER A 295 0.08 19.21 5.43
CA SER A 295 0.08 20.62 5.04
C SER A 295 -1.28 21.32 5.15
N GLY A 296 -2.37 20.54 5.24
CA GLY A 296 -3.73 21.08 5.14
C GLY A 296 -4.11 21.59 3.75
N VAL A 297 -3.28 21.36 2.73
CA VAL A 297 -3.56 21.77 1.34
C VAL A 297 -4.76 21.04 0.75
N VAL A 298 -5.01 19.84 1.21
CA VAL A 298 -6.17 19.04 0.82
C VAL A 298 -7.02 18.67 2.04
N GLN A 299 -8.34 18.63 1.86
CA GLN A 299 -9.26 18.11 2.86
C GLN A 299 -9.38 16.59 2.73
N SER A 300 -9.13 15.87 3.81
CA SER A 300 -9.17 14.42 3.85
C SER A 300 -9.42 13.93 5.27
N VAL A 301 -10.17 12.84 5.41
CA VAL A 301 -10.34 12.12 6.69
C VAL A 301 -9.03 11.48 7.19
N HIS A 302 -8.02 11.39 6.32
CA HIS A 302 -6.70 10.85 6.63
C HIS A 302 -5.65 11.93 6.95
N ALA A 303 -6.01 13.23 6.95
CA ALA A 303 -5.07 14.31 7.21
C ALA A 303 -4.78 14.42 8.72
N PHE A 304 -3.53 14.68 9.09
CA PHE A 304 -3.12 14.89 10.49
C PHE A 304 -3.43 16.30 11.01
N GLY A 305 -3.83 17.22 10.14
CA GLY A 305 -4.12 18.60 10.46
C GLY A 305 -3.63 19.60 9.39
N GLU A 306 -3.83 20.86 9.67
CA GLU A 306 -3.43 21.98 8.78
C GLU A 306 -2.26 22.75 9.40
N ASP A 307 -1.12 22.74 8.72
CA ASP A 307 0.07 23.49 9.15
C ASP A 307 0.75 24.19 7.98
N ARG A 308 0.56 25.51 7.91
CA ARG A 308 1.12 26.35 6.84
C ARG A 308 2.66 26.42 6.87
N ALA A 309 3.28 26.32 8.05
CA ALA A 309 4.74 26.35 8.15
C ALA A 309 5.32 25.07 7.56
N LEU A 310 4.76 23.93 7.90
CA LEU A 310 5.11 22.66 7.27
C LEU A 310 4.89 22.68 5.76
N ALA A 311 3.77 23.25 5.30
CA ALA A 311 3.48 23.37 3.87
C ALA A 311 4.61 24.09 3.12
N TRP A 312 5.10 25.21 3.64
CA TRP A 312 6.21 25.95 3.04
C TRP A 312 7.53 25.19 3.09
N MET A 313 7.87 24.59 4.23
CA MET A 313 9.12 23.84 4.38
C MET A 313 9.16 22.62 3.42
N PHE A 314 8.08 21.87 3.31
CA PHE A 314 7.97 20.77 2.34
C PHE A 314 8.03 21.27 0.89
N THR A 315 7.38 22.38 0.56
CA THR A 315 7.40 22.97 -0.79
C THR A 315 8.82 23.32 -1.21
N VAL A 316 9.58 24.02 -0.34
CA VAL A 316 10.99 24.36 -0.60
C VAL A 316 11.82 23.09 -0.80
N PHE A 317 11.63 22.07 0.04
CA PHE A 317 12.35 20.82 -0.08
C PHE A 317 12.03 20.08 -1.38
N MET A 318 10.75 20.01 -1.77
CA MET A 318 10.30 19.40 -3.02
C MET A 318 10.89 20.09 -4.26
N VAL A 319 10.92 21.44 -4.26
CA VAL A 319 11.55 22.23 -5.33
C VAL A 319 13.05 21.95 -5.39
N ALA A 320 13.72 21.84 -4.24
CA ALA A 320 15.14 21.51 -4.17
C ALA A 320 15.42 20.09 -4.70
N ILE A 321 14.59 19.10 -4.33
CA ILE A 321 14.69 17.73 -4.87
C ILE A 321 14.63 17.74 -6.40
N LEU A 322 13.61 18.36 -6.98
CA LEU A 322 13.43 18.40 -8.44
C LEU A 322 14.56 19.19 -9.10
N GLY A 323 14.89 20.38 -8.60
CA GLY A 323 15.92 21.25 -9.18
C GLY A 323 17.30 20.58 -9.21
N VAL A 324 17.72 20.01 -8.07
CA VAL A 324 19.02 19.32 -7.96
C VAL A 324 19.03 18.04 -8.81
N SER A 325 17.98 17.20 -8.69
CA SER A 325 17.96 15.92 -9.39
C SER A 325 17.91 16.09 -10.90
N PHE A 326 17.01 16.93 -11.42
CA PHE A 326 16.92 17.18 -12.85
C PHE A 326 18.10 18.00 -13.38
N GLY A 327 18.70 18.87 -12.57
CA GLY A 327 19.97 19.52 -12.89
C GLY A 327 21.07 18.48 -13.18
N TYR A 328 21.21 17.46 -12.32
CA TYR A 328 22.16 16.36 -12.59
C TYR A 328 21.75 15.49 -13.77
N VAL A 329 20.47 15.20 -14.00
CA VAL A 329 20.01 14.49 -15.19
C VAL A 329 20.43 15.21 -16.46
N ILE A 330 20.16 16.53 -16.54
CA ILE A 330 20.54 17.37 -17.70
C ILE A 330 22.05 17.40 -17.87
N TYR A 331 22.81 17.58 -16.80
CA TYR A 331 24.28 17.58 -16.84
C TYR A 331 24.85 16.25 -17.33
N ARG A 332 24.25 15.11 -16.95
CA ARG A 332 24.67 13.77 -17.33
C ARG A 332 23.96 13.20 -18.56
N LEU A 333 23.12 13.97 -19.23
CA LEU A 333 22.35 13.55 -20.39
C LEU A 333 23.19 12.86 -21.48
N PRO A 334 24.43 13.35 -21.83
CA PRO A 334 25.27 12.67 -22.80
C PRO A 334 25.65 11.22 -22.43
N LEU A 335 25.82 10.94 -21.12
CA LEU A 335 26.15 9.59 -20.62
C LEU A 335 24.91 8.68 -20.51
N LEU A 336 23.73 9.28 -20.37
CA LEU A 336 22.45 8.58 -20.24
C LEU A 336 21.85 8.21 -21.60
N ARG A 337 22.29 8.81 -22.70
CA ARG A 337 21.75 8.50 -24.03
C ARG A 337 21.89 7.02 -24.36
N SER A 338 20.79 6.42 -24.80
CA SER A 338 20.78 5.05 -25.30
C SER A 338 21.54 4.96 -26.66
N ARG A 339 22.28 3.89 -26.80
CA ARG A 339 22.93 3.56 -28.11
C ARG A 339 22.01 2.73 -29.02
N HIS A 340 20.89 2.27 -28.49
CA HIS A 340 19.92 1.41 -29.18
C HIS A 340 18.59 2.13 -29.29
N GLU A 341 17.99 2.05 -30.47
CA GLU A 341 16.65 2.55 -30.75
C GLU A 341 15.65 1.40 -30.74
N LEU A 342 14.38 1.75 -30.84
CA LEU A 342 13.28 0.81 -30.89
C LEU A 342 13.22 0.15 -32.27
N ASP A 343 13.53 -1.14 -32.35
CA ASP A 343 13.59 -1.87 -33.62
C ASP A 343 12.18 -2.04 -34.25
N SER A 344 11.13 -2.15 -33.45
CA SER A 344 9.75 -2.34 -33.92
C SER A 344 8.72 -2.01 -32.83
N TRP A 345 7.59 -1.44 -33.24
CA TRP A 345 6.43 -1.26 -32.37
C TRP A 345 5.76 -2.59 -31.97
N ALA A 346 5.93 -3.65 -32.75
CA ALA A 346 5.50 -5.01 -32.42
C ALA A 346 6.61 -5.75 -31.67
N SER A 347 7.02 -5.21 -30.52
CA SER A 347 8.08 -5.75 -29.67
C SER A 347 7.75 -5.66 -28.19
N LYS A 348 8.43 -6.45 -27.39
CA LYS A 348 8.30 -6.43 -25.94
C LYS A 348 8.73 -5.07 -25.36
N GLU A 349 9.77 -4.47 -25.90
CA GLU A 349 10.25 -3.14 -25.54
C GLU A 349 9.18 -2.07 -25.73
N ALA A 350 8.48 -2.10 -26.87
CA ALA A 350 7.39 -1.18 -27.16
C ALA A 350 6.21 -1.37 -26.21
N ALA A 351 5.87 -2.63 -25.87
CA ALA A 351 4.80 -2.91 -24.90
C ALA A 351 5.14 -2.38 -23.50
N PHE A 352 6.38 -2.53 -23.05
CA PHE A 352 6.83 -1.94 -21.77
C PHE A 352 6.83 -0.42 -21.81
N LEU A 353 7.21 0.18 -22.92
CA LEU A 353 7.15 1.64 -23.08
C LEU A 353 5.70 2.14 -23.07
N ALA A 354 4.80 1.47 -23.80
CA ALA A 354 3.37 1.80 -23.78
C ALA A 354 2.76 1.68 -22.37
N ASN A 355 3.09 0.59 -21.66
CA ASN A 355 2.67 0.42 -20.27
C ASN A 355 3.17 1.56 -19.37
N ASN A 356 4.43 1.98 -19.53
CA ASN A 356 4.98 3.10 -18.76
C ASN A 356 4.26 4.42 -19.06
N TRP A 357 3.94 4.69 -20.31
CA TRP A 357 3.18 5.89 -20.68
C TRP A 357 1.79 5.89 -20.06
N VAL A 358 1.09 4.75 -20.08
CA VAL A 358 -0.24 4.64 -19.47
C VAL A 358 -0.16 4.83 -17.94
N LEU A 359 0.82 4.23 -17.26
CA LEU A 359 1.02 4.40 -15.83
C LEU A 359 1.37 5.85 -15.44
N LEU A 360 2.23 6.52 -16.21
CA LEU A 360 2.57 7.92 -15.98
C LEU A 360 1.40 8.86 -16.26
N PHE A 361 0.63 8.59 -17.31
CA PHE A 361 -0.59 9.32 -17.58
C PHE A 361 -1.60 9.15 -16.43
N SER A 362 -1.74 7.93 -15.90
CA SER A 362 -2.57 7.66 -14.71
C SER A 362 -2.10 8.50 -13.51
N ALA A 363 -0.80 8.49 -13.24
CA ALA A 363 -0.24 9.28 -12.14
C ALA A 363 -0.49 10.78 -12.32
N LEU A 364 -0.26 11.31 -13.54
CA LEU A 364 -0.48 12.73 -13.84
C LEU A 364 -1.96 13.11 -13.75
N PHE A 365 -2.85 12.26 -14.28
CA PHE A 365 -4.29 12.48 -14.22
C PHE A 365 -4.81 12.49 -12.78
N VAL A 366 -4.43 11.49 -11.98
CA VAL A 366 -4.83 11.40 -10.57
C VAL A 366 -4.26 12.59 -9.78
N LEU A 367 -2.98 12.95 -10.00
CA LEU A 367 -2.36 14.14 -9.38
C LEU A 367 -3.14 15.41 -9.72
N PHE A 368 -3.46 15.63 -11.00
CA PHE A 368 -4.22 16.78 -11.45
C PHE A 368 -5.60 16.85 -10.81
N GLY A 369 -6.37 15.75 -10.85
CA GLY A 369 -7.71 15.70 -10.24
C GLY A 369 -7.67 15.92 -8.72
N THR A 370 -6.66 15.37 -8.05
CA THR A 370 -6.49 15.54 -6.60
C THR A 370 -6.13 16.96 -6.21
N MET A 371 -5.30 17.64 -7.01
CA MET A 371 -4.90 19.04 -6.76
C MET A 371 -5.86 20.06 -7.37
N PHE A 372 -6.85 19.62 -8.14
CA PHE A 372 -7.76 20.52 -8.84
C PHE A 372 -8.54 21.46 -7.92
N PRO A 373 -9.04 21.03 -6.74
CA PRO A 373 -9.70 21.95 -5.80
C PRO A 373 -8.79 23.12 -5.36
N THR A 374 -7.54 22.83 -5.04
CA THR A 374 -6.54 23.82 -4.64
C THR A 374 -6.15 24.73 -5.80
N LEU A 375 -5.98 24.17 -7.00
CA LEU A 375 -5.67 24.94 -8.21
C LEU A 375 -6.81 25.87 -8.62
N SER A 376 -8.06 25.38 -8.56
CA SER A 376 -9.24 26.19 -8.90
C SER A 376 -9.42 27.35 -7.91
N GLU A 377 -9.20 27.10 -6.62
CA GLU A 377 -9.22 28.14 -5.59
C GLU A 377 -8.16 29.21 -5.83
N ALA A 378 -6.92 28.80 -6.15
CA ALA A 378 -5.83 29.72 -6.43
C ALA A 378 -6.03 30.56 -7.72
N LEU A 379 -6.66 29.97 -8.75
CA LEU A 379 -6.81 30.63 -10.06
C LEU A 379 -8.14 31.39 -10.22
N MET A 380 -9.21 30.90 -9.61
CA MET A 380 -10.57 31.39 -9.80
C MET A 380 -11.20 31.94 -8.51
N GLY A 381 -10.52 31.80 -7.35
CA GLY A 381 -11.07 32.17 -6.04
C GLY A 381 -12.21 31.25 -5.57
N GLN A 382 -12.47 30.14 -6.25
CA GLN A 382 -13.50 29.17 -5.91
C GLN A 382 -12.91 27.76 -5.85
N ARG A 383 -13.17 27.04 -4.77
CA ARG A 383 -12.72 25.66 -4.57
C ARG A 383 -13.72 24.68 -5.19
N LEU A 384 -13.40 24.21 -6.39
CA LEU A 384 -14.22 23.24 -7.13
C LEU A 384 -13.73 21.84 -6.80
N THR A 385 -14.58 21.05 -6.11
CA THR A 385 -14.29 19.66 -5.76
C THR A 385 -14.63 18.70 -6.89
N VAL A 386 -13.80 17.68 -7.07
CA VAL A 386 -14.05 16.56 -7.98
C VAL A 386 -14.13 15.28 -7.15
N GLY A 387 -15.13 14.46 -7.42
CA GLY A 387 -15.40 13.24 -6.64
C GLY A 387 -15.23 11.96 -7.47
N PRO A 388 -15.61 10.79 -6.90
CA PRO A 388 -15.47 9.48 -7.53
C PRO A 388 -15.98 9.38 -8.96
N PRO A 389 -17.11 9.99 -9.36
CA PRO A 389 -17.58 9.91 -10.75
C PRO A 389 -16.59 10.47 -11.78
N PHE A 390 -15.85 11.55 -11.42
CA PHE A 390 -14.82 12.12 -12.27
C PHE A 390 -13.64 11.16 -12.47
N PHE A 391 -13.11 10.62 -11.37
CA PHE A 391 -11.99 9.68 -11.44
C PHE A 391 -12.38 8.39 -12.14
N ASN A 392 -13.53 7.82 -11.80
CA ASN A 392 -14.00 6.56 -12.38
C ASN A 392 -14.20 6.66 -13.89
N LYS A 393 -14.73 7.79 -14.40
CA LYS A 393 -14.94 8.03 -15.83
C LYS A 393 -13.66 7.83 -16.66
N TRP A 394 -12.51 8.22 -16.13
CA TRP A 394 -11.22 8.18 -16.84
C TRP A 394 -10.37 6.97 -16.44
N MET A 395 -10.32 6.66 -15.14
CA MET A 395 -9.45 5.58 -14.66
C MET A 395 -9.96 4.20 -15.05
N LEU A 396 -11.27 4.02 -15.27
CA LEU A 396 -11.82 2.75 -15.72
C LEU A 396 -11.29 2.36 -17.11
N PRO A 397 -11.41 3.17 -18.19
CA PRO A 397 -10.83 2.81 -19.49
C PRO A 397 -9.32 2.68 -19.44
N ILE A 398 -8.62 3.51 -18.65
CA ILE A 398 -7.16 3.42 -18.47
C ILE A 398 -6.80 2.07 -17.82
N GLY A 399 -7.53 1.66 -16.78
CA GLY A 399 -7.34 0.37 -16.12
C GLY A 399 -7.54 -0.81 -17.07
N LEU A 400 -8.57 -0.76 -17.92
CA LEU A 400 -8.78 -1.79 -18.94
C LEU A 400 -7.64 -1.85 -19.97
N ILE A 401 -7.06 -0.72 -20.35
CA ILE A 401 -5.86 -0.68 -21.22
C ILE A 401 -4.67 -1.31 -20.51
N LEU A 402 -4.44 -1.01 -19.22
CA LEU A 402 -3.38 -1.64 -18.43
C LEU A 402 -3.57 -3.15 -18.32
N LEU A 403 -4.81 -3.60 -18.08
CA LEU A 403 -5.13 -5.03 -18.04
C LEU A 403 -4.85 -5.71 -19.38
N PHE A 404 -5.24 -5.09 -20.50
CA PHE A 404 -4.90 -5.58 -21.83
C PHE A 404 -3.39 -5.69 -22.07
N LEU A 405 -2.62 -4.63 -21.72
CA LEU A 405 -1.16 -4.63 -21.86
C LEU A 405 -0.50 -5.69 -20.98
N THR A 406 -1.07 -6.00 -19.82
CA THR A 406 -0.62 -7.09 -18.93
C THR A 406 -0.65 -8.45 -19.62
N GLY A 407 -1.65 -8.70 -20.46
CA GLY A 407 -1.73 -9.93 -21.27
C GLY A 407 -0.88 -9.90 -22.53
N VAL A 408 -0.69 -8.74 -23.17
CA VAL A 408 0.06 -8.60 -24.41
C VAL A 408 1.56 -8.71 -24.17
N GLY A 409 2.08 -8.01 -23.16
CA GLY A 409 3.51 -7.89 -22.92
C GLY A 409 4.28 -9.21 -22.85
N PRO A 410 3.82 -10.23 -22.10
CA PRO A 410 4.49 -11.53 -22.02
C PRO A 410 4.65 -12.25 -23.35
N LEU A 411 3.69 -12.12 -24.26
CA LEU A 411 3.64 -12.87 -25.53
C LEU A 411 4.52 -12.29 -26.64
N LEU A 412 4.87 -11.02 -26.54
CA LEU A 412 5.71 -10.37 -27.56
C LEU A 412 7.17 -10.83 -27.48
N ALA A 413 7.80 -10.90 -28.64
CA ALA A 413 9.23 -11.16 -28.74
C ALA A 413 10.04 -9.88 -28.46
N TRP A 414 11.29 -10.04 -28.02
CA TRP A 414 12.28 -8.97 -28.00
C TRP A 414 12.63 -8.55 -29.43
N ARG A 415 12.85 -7.25 -29.63
CA ARG A 415 13.13 -6.58 -30.90
C ARG A 415 11.96 -6.52 -31.86
N LYS A 416 11.48 -7.65 -32.37
CA LYS A 416 10.43 -7.70 -33.40
C LYS A 416 9.65 -9.01 -33.32
N SER A 417 8.34 -8.92 -33.28
CA SER A 417 7.42 -10.05 -33.42
C SER A 417 7.00 -10.19 -34.89
N THR A 418 7.07 -11.38 -35.45
CA THR A 418 6.54 -11.66 -36.80
C THR A 418 5.04 -11.90 -36.73
N LEU A 419 4.32 -11.68 -37.84
CA LEU A 419 2.89 -11.91 -37.92
C LEU A 419 2.50 -13.37 -37.60
N SER A 420 3.31 -14.32 -38.06
CA SER A 420 3.13 -15.75 -37.75
C SER A 420 3.26 -16.00 -36.25
N ASN A 421 4.30 -15.40 -35.62
CA ASN A 421 4.45 -15.51 -34.15
C ASN A 421 3.28 -14.89 -33.40
N LEU A 422 2.81 -13.71 -33.81
CA LEU A 422 1.65 -13.06 -33.19
C LEU A 422 0.40 -13.95 -33.29
N ARG A 423 0.07 -14.46 -34.48
CA ARG A 423 -1.05 -15.39 -34.67
C ARG A 423 -0.94 -16.60 -33.73
N TYR A 424 0.20 -17.27 -33.71
CA TYR A 424 0.42 -18.44 -32.86
C TYR A 424 0.31 -18.14 -31.36
N GLN A 425 0.77 -16.95 -30.93
CA GLN A 425 0.77 -16.56 -29.54
C GLN A 425 -0.59 -16.12 -29.01
N PHE A 426 -1.38 -15.40 -29.83
CA PHE A 426 -2.58 -14.71 -29.38
C PHE A 426 -3.89 -15.47 -29.65
N VAL A 427 -3.91 -16.44 -30.57
CA VAL A 427 -5.15 -17.15 -30.97
C VAL A 427 -5.86 -17.78 -29.75
N TRP A 428 -5.15 -18.56 -28.95
CA TRP A 428 -5.75 -19.26 -27.79
C TRP A 428 -6.19 -18.31 -26.66
N PRO A 429 -5.37 -17.35 -26.21
CA PRO A 429 -5.82 -16.37 -25.23
C PRO A 429 -7.02 -15.54 -25.69
N ILE A 430 -7.07 -15.12 -26.95
CA ILE A 430 -8.20 -14.38 -27.52
C ILE A 430 -9.44 -15.29 -27.60
N ALA A 431 -9.30 -16.52 -28.08
CA ALA A 431 -10.42 -17.46 -28.15
C ALA A 431 -11.02 -17.69 -26.75
N PHE A 432 -10.17 -17.87 -25.73
CA PHE A 432 -10.59 -18.02 -24.35
C PHE A 432 -11.34 -16.78 -23.84
N ALA A 433 -10.81 -15.57 -24.12
CA ALA A 433 -11.48 -14.32 -23.76
C ALA A 433 -12.86 -14.16 -24.42
N VAL A 434 -12.96 -14.51 -25.70
CA VAL A 434 -14.25 -14.44 -26.45
C VAL A 434 -15.25 -15.45 -25.90
N VAL A 435 -14.84 -16.67 -25.60
CA VAL A 435 -15.72 -17.71 -25.01
C VAL A 435 -16.21 -17.27 -23.64
N VAL A 436 -15.32 -16.80 -22.76
CA VAL A 436 -15.70 -16.35 -21.41
C VAL A 436 -16.57 -15.10 -21.48
N GLY A 437 -16.15 -14.07 -22.22
CA GLY A 437 -16.92 -12.83 -22.35
C GLY A 437 -18.27 -13.04 -23.00
N GLY A 438 -18.33 -13.82 -24.08
CA GLY A 438 -19.57 -14.18 -24.76
C GLY A 438 -20.50 -15.05 -23.90
N GLY A 439 -19.93 -16.00 -23.16
CA GLY A 439 -20.68 -16.84 -22.23
C GLY A 439 -21.30 -16.02 -21.09
N LEU A 440 -20.54 -15.12 -20.47
CA LEU A 440 -21.06 -14.24 -19.42
C LEU A 440 -22.16 -13.30 -19.92
N TRP A 441 -21.98 -12.78 -21.15
CA TRP A 441 -22.99 -11.94 -21.77
C TRP A 441 -24.28 -12.73 -22.06
N ALA A 442 -24.15 -13.99 -22.50
CA ALA A 442 -25.29 -14.87 -22.78
C ALA A 442 -26.08 -15.25 -21.52
N VAL A 443 -25.43 -15.38 -20.36
CA VAL A 443 -26.10 -15.62 -19.08
C VAL A 443 -26.66 -14.36 -18.43
N GLY A 444 -26.58 -13.19 -19.08
CA GLY A 444 -27.26 -11.96 -18.65
C GLY A 444 -26.36 -10.94 -17.96
N LEU A 445 -25.04 -11.15 -17.84
CA LEU A 445 -24.10 -10.16 -17.34
C LEU A 445 -23.78 -9.12 -18.43
N ARG A 446 -24.61 -8.08 -18.52
CA ARG A 446 -24.63 -7.13 -19.65
C ARG A 446 -24.03 -5.76 -19.38
N VAL A 447 -23.44 -5.53 -18.22
CA VAL A 447 -22.67 -4.30 -17.96
C VAL A 447 -21.39 -4.35 -18.79
N TRP A 448 -21.32 -3.52 -19.84
CA TRP A 448 -20.29 -3.63 -20.89
C TRP A 448 -18.86 -3.46 -20.34
N THR A 449 -18.66 -2.56 -19.37
CA THR A 449 -17.36 -2.30 -18.74
C THR A 449 -16.87 -3.49 -17.95
N SER A 450 -17.75 -4.08 -17.12
CA SER A 450 -17.46 -5.29 -16.34
C SER A 450 -17.28 -6.50 -17.26
N GLY A 451 -18.14 -6.64 -18.29
CA GLY A 451 -18.02 -7.70 -19.30
C GLY A 451 -16.68 -7.65 -20.05
N LEU A 452 -16.23 -6.45 -20.46
CA LEU A 452 -14.91 -6.26 -21.06
C LEU A 452 -13.79 -6.57 -20.08
N CYS A 453 -13.92 -6.19 -18.80
CA CYS A 453 -12.95 -6.52 -17.76
C CYS A 453 -12.85 -8.04 -17.57
N PHE A 454 -13.95 -8.78 -17.53
CA PHE A 454 -13.94 -10.24 -17.43
C PHE A 454 -13.30 -10.91 -18.65
N ALA A 455 -13.60 -10.42 -19.86
CA ALA A 455 -13.01 -10.93 -21.08
C ALA A 455 -11.49 -10.69 -21.12
N LEU A 456 -11.04 -9.48 -20.75
CA LEU A 456 -9.61 -9.16 -20.66
C LEU A 456 -8.92 -9.94 -19.55
N SER A 457 -9.57 -10.16 -18.41
CA SER A 457 -9.10 -11.03 -17.33
C SER A 457 -8.87 -12.46 -17.83
N ALA A 458 -9.83 -13.02 -18.56
CA ALA A 458 -9.70 -14.33 -19.19
C ALA A 458 -8.54 -14.34 -20.20
N PHE A 459 -8.38 -13.28 -21.02
CA PHE A 459 -7.24 -13.12 -21.91
C PHE A 459 -5.90 -13.21 -21.17
N VAL A 460 -5.73 -12.47 -20.07
CA VAL A 460 -4.49 -12.47 -19.28
C VAL A 460 -4.25 -13.84 -18.64
N VAL A 461 -5.27 -14.46 -18.06
CA VAL A 461 -5.18 -15.82 -17.49
C VAL A 461 -4.77 -16.83 -18.57
N GLY A 462 -5.39 -16.77 -19.75
CA GLY A 462 -5.03 -17.60 -20.90
C GLY A 462 -3.56 -17.42 -21.34
N THR A 463 -3.09 -16.16 -21.34
CA THR A 463 -1.69 -15.81 -21.63
C THR A 463 -0.74 -16.43 -20.61
N ILE A 464 -1.02 -16.26 -19.32
CA ILE A 464 -0.18 -16.79 -18.24
C ILE A 464 -0.16 -18.32 -18.26
N ALA A 465 -1.32 -18.95 -18.41
CA ALA A 465 -1.44 -20.41 -18.50
C ALA A 465 -0.63 -20.97 -19.68
N GLN A 466 -0.71 -20.32 -20.85
CA GLN A 466 0.06 -20.69 -22.04
C GLN A 466 1.58 -20.60 -21.80
N GLU A 467 2.05 -19.56 -21.12
CA GLU A 467 3.47 -19.39 -20.80
C GLU A 467 3.98 -20.42 -19.80
N PHE A 468 3.19 -20.74 -18.76
CA PHE A 468 3.51 -21.81 -17.83
C PHE A 468 3.51 -23.18 -18.52
N TRP A 469 2.51 -23.46 -19.34
CA TRP A 469 2.41 -24.74 -20.07
C TRP A 469 3.60 -24.97 -21.00
N ARG A 470 3.95 -23.97 -21.79
CA ARG A 470 5.13 -24.04 -22.68
C ARG A 470 6.42 -24.29 -21.91
N GLY A 471 6.64 -23.51 -20.85
CA GLY A 471 7.82 -23.64 -20.01
C GLY A 471 7.88 -25.04 -19.39
N ALA A 472 6.74 -25.55 -18.86
CA ALA A 472 6.66 -26.88 -18.29
C ALA A 472 6.97 -27.98 -19.30
N ARG A 473 6.42 -27.91 -20.52
CA ARG A 473 6.69 -28.88 -21.59
C ARG A 473 8.16 -28.92 -22.01
N VAL A 474 8.79 -27.75 -22.17
CA VAL A 474 10.24 -27.67 -22.48
C VAL A 474 11.07 -28.31 -21.36
N ARG A 475 10.74 -28.01 -20.10
CA ARG A 475 11.44 -28.59 -18.95
C ARG A 475 11.18 -30.07 -18.80
N GLN A 476 9.96 -30.53 -18.99
CA GLN A 476 9.59 -31.93 -18.97
C GLN A 476 10.40 -32.75 -19.98
N GLY A 477 10.50 -32.25 -21.21
CA GLY A 477 11.34 -32.88 -22.25
C GLY A 477 12.83 -32.94 -21.91
N ALA A 478 13.34 -31.95 -21.15
CA ALA A 478 14.75 -31.88 -20.76
C ALA A 478 15.05 -32.70 -19.46
N THR A 479 14.10 -32.93 -18.57
CA THR A 479 14.33 -33.54 -17.26
C THR A 479 13.64 -34.90 -17.06
N GLY A 480 12.67 -35.27 -17.90
CA GLY A 480 11.83 -36.45 -17.74
C GLY A 480 10.85 -36.38 -16.58
N SER A 481 10.71 -35.21 -15.92
CA SER A 481 9.81 -35.02 -14.76
C SER A 481 8.34 -34.89 -15.18
N ASP A 482 7.40 -35.09 -14.25
CA ASP A 482 6.00 -34.81 -14.47
C ASP A 482 5.75 -33.29 -14.66
N VAL A 483 4.55 -32.92 -15.15
CA VAL A 483 4.19 -31.55 -15.49
C VAL A 483 4.23 -30.62 -14.26
N LEU A 484 3.76 -31.08 -13.10
CA LEU A 484 3.69 -30.27 -11.89
C LEU A 484 5.09 -30.00 -11.33
N THR A 485 5.94 -31.01 -11.26
CA THR A 485 7.37 -30.88 -10.89
C THR A 485 8.11 -29.96 -11.88
N ALA A 486 7.79 -30.05 -13.18
CA ALA A 486 8.34 -29.15 -14.18
C ALA A 486 7.91 -27.69 -13.94
N MET A 487 6.64 -27.43 -13.60
CA MET A 487 6.13 -26.08 -13.27
C MET A 487 6.82 -25.49 -12.03
N ILE A 488 6.92 -26.26 -10.94
CA ILE A 488 7.65 -25.83 -9.74
C ILE A 488 9.12 -25.52 -10.08
N GLY A 489 9.76 -26.40 -10.79
CA GLY A 489 11.15 -26.20 -11.23
C GLY A 489 11.36 -24.99 -12.14
N LEU A 490 10.35 -24.58 -12.93
CA LEU A 490 10.38 -23.33 -13.69
C LEU A 490 10.37 -22.11 -12.77
N VAL A 491 9.47 -22.10 -11.79
CA VAL A 491 9.38 -21.01 -10.79
C VAL A 491 10.71 -20.87 -10.07
N VAL A 492 11.27 -21.98 -9.56
CA VAL A 492 12.56 -21.99 -8.85
C VAL A 492 13.71 -21.45 -9.72
N ARG A 493 13.81 -21.89 -10.97
CA ARG A 493 14.92 -21.50 -11.87
C ARG A 493 14.78 -20.09 -12.45
N SER A 494 13.53 -19.62 -12.68
CA SER A 494 13.25 -18.35 -13.33
C SER A 494 12.23 -17.53 -12.53
N ARG A 495 12.41 -17.48 -11.21
CA ARG A 495 11.48 -16.90 -10.23
C ARG A 495 11.06 -15.45 -10.54
N ARG A 496 11.94 -14.60 -11.08
CA ARG A 496 11.59 -13.23 -11.48
C ARG A 496 10.52 -13.22 -12.57
N ARG A 497 10.65 -14.10 -13.56
CA ARG A 497 9.70 -14.20 -14.66
C ARG A 497 8.37 -14.81 -14.18
N TYR A 498 8.44 -15.98 -13.55
CA TYR A 498 7.23 -16.70 -13.12
C TYR A 498 6.60 -16.09 -11.87
N GLY A 499 7.39 -15.53 -10.95
CA GLY A 499 6.88 -14.70 -9.86
C GLY A 499 6.13 -13.47 -10.39
N GLY A 500 6.66 -12.79 -11.43
CA GLY A 500 5.96 -11.71 -12.12
C GLY A 500 4.64 -12.14 -12.77
N TYR A 501 4.54 -13.38 -13.31
CA TYR A 501 3.27 -13.91 -13.82
C TYR A 501 2.27 -14.18 -12.68
N VAL A 502 2.73 -14.63 -11.52
CA VAL A 502 1.89 -14.77 -10.33
C VAL A 502 1.42 -13.39 -9.82
N VAL A 503 2.28 -12.36 -9.85
CA VAL A 503 1.87 -10.98 -9.56
C VAL A 503 0.76 -10.53 -10.51
N HIS A 504 0.92 -10.76 -11.80
CA HIS A 504 -0.11 -10.41 -12.80
C HIS A 504 -1.41 -11.19 -12.58
N LEU A 505 -1.36 -12.45 -12.17
CA LEU A 505 -2.56 -13.21 -11.80
C LEU A 505 -3.27 -12.56 -10.59
N GLY A 506 -2.52 -12.13 -9.58
CA GLY A 506 -3.07 -11.38 -8.46
C GLY A 506 -3.76 -10.08 -8.89
N ILE A 507 -3.14 -9.31 -9.78
CA ILE A 507 -3.74 -8.11 -10.38
C ILE A 507 -5.05 -8.46 -11.12
N VAL A 508 -5.08 -9.54 -11.90
CA VAL A 508 -6.31 -9.99 -12.59
C VAL A 508 -7.43 -10.28 -11.58
N LEU A 509 -7.13 -10.95 -10.48
CA LEU A 509 -8.13 -11.23 -9.44
C LEU A 509 -8.65 -9.93 -8.79
N MET A 510 -7.79 -8.94 -8.56
CA MET A 510 -8.23 -7.62 -8.10
C MET A 510 -9.14 -6.94 -9.13
N PHE A 511 -8.81 -7.02 -10.42
CA PHE A 511 -9.67 -6.48 -11.49
C PHE A 511 -11.03 -7.17 -11.56
N LEU A 512 -11.10 -8.49 -11.26
CA LEU A 512 -12.40 -9.18 -11.12
C LEU A 512 -13.23 -8.58 -9.98
N GLY A 513 -12.59 -8.28 -8.84
CA GLY A 513 -13.23 -7.58 -7.73
C GLY A 513 -13.72 -6.18 -8.13
N PHE A 514 -12.90 -5.38 -8.80
CA PHE A 514 -13.29 -4.05 -9.28
C PHE A 514 -14.44 -4.11 -10.30
N ALA A 515 -14.48 -5.15 -11.14
CA ALA A 515 -15.57 -5.33 -12.10
C ALA A 515 -16.93 -5.63 -11.43
N GLY A 516 -16.91 -6.11 -10.18
CA GLY A 516 -18.11 -6.31 -9.35
C GLY A 516 -18.89 -5.01 -9.12
N GLU A 517 -18.21 -3.85 -9.05
CA GLU A 517 -18.84 -2.55 -8.84
C GLU A 517 -19.94 -2.24 -9.87
N GLY A 518 -19.81 -2.73 -11.11
CA GLY A 518 -20.85 -2.58 -12.13
C GLY A 518 -22.16 -3.32 -11.83
N TYR A 519 -22.16 -4.23 -10.87
CA TYR A 519 -23.31 -5.01 -10.44
C TYR A 519 -23.72 -4.72 -8.99
N LYS A 520 -23.11 -3.73 -8.34
CA LYS A 520 -23.48 -3.25 -7.01
C LYS A 520 -24.96 -2.89 -6.97
N ARG A 521 -25.61 -3.24 -5.87
CA ARG A 521 -27.01 -2.86 -5.58
C ARG A 521 -27.04 -2.22 -4.20
N GLU A 522 -27.72 -1.10 -4.09
CA GLU A 522 -27.83 -0.39 -2.82
C GLU A 522 -29.18 0.30 -2.67
N GLU A 523 -29.64 0.40 -1.44
CA GLU A 523 -30.84 1.12 -1.08
C GLU A 523 -30.67 1.77 0.29
N GLN A 524 -31.12 3.01 0.41
CA GLN A 524 -31.15 3.72 1.68
C GLN A 524 -32.59 4.02 2.06
N THR A 525 -32.99 3.58 3.23
CA THR A 525 -34.38 3.70 3.69
C THR A 525 -34.49 3.83 5.21
N LEU A 526 -35.53 4.54 5.67
CA LEU A 526 -35.91 4.61 7.07
C LEU A 526 -36.83 3.43 7.40
N LEU A 527 -36.46 2.65 8.43
CA LEU A 527 -37.27 1.52 8.92
C LEU A 527 -37.64 1.74 10.36
N LYS A 528 -38.92 1.46 10.69
CA LYS A 528 -39.43 1.29 12.05
C LYS A 528 -39.34 -0.18 12.46
N PRO A 529 -39.39 -0.50 13.76
CA PRO A 529 -39.42 -1.88 14.24
C PRO A 529 -40.48 -2.73 13.51
N GLY A 530 -40.09 -3.88 13.03
CA GLY A 530 -40.92 -4.80 12.22
C GLY A 530 -40.96 -4.50 10.72
N GLN A 531 -40.46 -3.37 10.25
CA GLN A 531 -40.37 -3.06 8.82
C GLN A 531 -39.12 -3.70 8.18
N GLN A 532 -39.21 -3.87 6.87
CA GLN A 532 -38.15 -4.55 6.10
C GLN A 532 -37.83 -3.82 4.79
N VAL A 533 -36.60 -4.01 4.32
CA VAL A 533 -36.12 -3.59 2.99
C VAL A 533 -35.53 -4.78 2.27
N THR A 534 -35.74 -4.85 0.95
CA THR A 534 -35.18 -5.93 0.11
C THR A 534 -34.26 -5.35 -0.93
N VAL A 535 -33.00 -5.79 -0.90
CA VAL A 535 -31.97 -5.41 -1.89
C VAL A 535 -31.45 -6.68 -2.54
N SER A 536 -31.66 -6.82 -3.85
CA SER A 536 -31.38 -8.06 -4.59
C SER A 536 -32.18 -9.24 -4.02
N ASP A 537 -31.53 -10.28 -3.55
CA ASP A 537 -32.12 -11.48 -2.92
C ASP A 537 -32.05 -11.44 -1.38
N PHE A 538 -31.57 -10.35 -0.81
CA PHE A 538 -31.51 -10.14 0.65
C PHE A 538 -32.65 -9.28 1.16
N THR A 539 -33.33 -9.73 2.21
CA THR A 539 -34.32 -8.95 2.93
C THR A 539 -33.80 -8.69 4.36
N VAL A 540 -33.71 -7.43 4.73
CA VAL A 540 -33.26 -6.95 6.04
C VAL A 540 -34.48 -6.46 6.81
N THR A 541 -34.75 -7.03 7.99
CA THR A 541 -35.86 -6.65 8.86
C THR A 541 -35.30 -5.98 10.11
N HIS A 542 -35.75 -4.77 10.40
CA HIS A 542 -35.36 -4.04 11.60
C HIS A 542 -36.22 -4.46 12.81
N HIS A 543 -35.59 -4.75 13.96
CA HIS A 543 -36.28 -5.17 15.18
C HIS A 543 -36.31 -4.08 16.27
N ALA A 544 -35.15 -3.54 16.61
CA ALA A 544 -35.02 -2.54 17.67
C ALA A 544 -33.71 -1.79 17.58
N VAL A 545 -33.64 -0.63 18.22
CA VAL A 545 -32.39 0.09 18.51
C VAL A 545 -32.07 -0.06 19.98
N ARG A 546 -30.91 -0.59 20.31
CA ARG A 546 -30.41 -0.74 21.68
C ARG A 546 -29.30 0.25 21.98
N VAL A 547 -29.30 0.77 23.21
CA VAL A 547 -28.24 1.61 23.75
C VAL A 547 -27.51 0.83 24.83
N SER A 548 -26.18 0.74 24.73
CA SER A 548 -25.33 0.15 25.77
C SER A 548 -24.13 1.05 26.01
N ASP A 549 -23.47 0.91 27.15
CA ASP A 549 -22.33 1.72 27.59
C ASP A 549 -21.29 0.80 28.24
N ASP A 550 -20.03 0.86 27.80
CA ASP A 550 -18.92 0.07 28.35
C ASP A 550 -18.01 0.92 29.28
N GLY A 551 -18.40 2.17 29.58
CA GLY A 551 -17.60 3.09 30.36
C GLY A 551 -16.62 3.94 29.56
N GLN A 552 -16.28 3.53 28.34
CA GLN A 552 -15.43 4.29 27.41
C GLN A 552 -16.25 4.95 26.31
N LYS A 553 -17.30 4.28 25.85
CA LYS A 553 -18.19 4.72 24.77
C LYS A 553 -19.63 4.29 24.98
N GLN A 554 -20.54 5.09 24.48
CA GLN A 554 -21.94 4.74 24.30
C GLN A 554 -22.12 4.11 22.91
N MET A 555 -22.75 2.96 22.86
CA MET A 555 -22.97 2.20 21.64
C MET A 555 -24.46 2.17 21.33
N VAL A 556 -24.86 2.74 20.21
CA VAL A 556 -26.23 2.66 19.68
C VAL A 556 -26.22 1.61 18.57
N THR A 557 -26.89 0.49 18.80
CA THR A 557 -26.86 -0.69 17.93
C THR A 557 -28.26 -1.02 17.43
N ALA A 558 -28.41 -1.21 16.13
CA ALA A 558 -29.65 -1.69 15.55
C ALA A 558 -29.62 -3.22 15.40
N ASP A 559 -30.60 -3.90 15.94
CA ASP A 559 -30.80 -5.34 15.74
C ASP A 559 -31.56 -5.58 14.45
N VAL A 560 -30.93 -6.26 13.50
CA VAL A 560 -31.58 -6.62 12.24
C VAL A 560 -31.44 -8.12 11.97
N SER A 561 -32.51 -8.73 11.48
CA SER A 561 -32.45 -10.10 10.92
C SER A 561 -32.38 -10.04 9.42
N VAL A 562 -31.65 -10.99 8.84
CA VAL A 562 -31.43 -11.04 7.39
C VAL A 562 -31.88 -12.38 6.85
N THR A 563 -32.67 -12.34 5.80
CA THR A 563 -33.03 -13.53 5.02
C THR A 563 -32.55 -13.41 3.60
N ARG A 564 -32.21 -14.54 2.96
CA ARG A 564 -31.84 -14.61 1.54
C ARG A 564 -32.82 -15.54 0.83
N ASN A 565 -33.60 -15.02 -0.14
CA ASN A 565 -34.65 -15.78 -0.82
C ASN A 565 -35.60 -16.48 0.17
N GLY A 566 -35.95 -15.80 1.28
CA GLY A 566 -36.82 -16.34 2.34
C GLY A 566 -36.15 -17.30 3.33
N LYS A 567 -34.87 -17.65 3.15
CA LYS A 567 -34.09 -18.47 4.10
C LYS A 567 -33.36 -17.56 5.06
N ASP A 568 -33.51 -17.80 6.36
CA ASP A 568 -32.76 -17.08 7.40
C ASP A 568 -31.25 -17.33 7.25
N ILE A 569 -30.47 -16.23 7.25
CA ILE A 569 -29.01 -16.26 7.19
C ILE A 569 -28.36 -15.65 8.44
N GLY A 570 -29.17 -15.22 9.41
CA GLY A 570 -28.73 -14.78 10.74
C GLY A 570 -29.06 -13.32 11.07
N GLN A 571 -28.61 -12.92 12.24
CA GLN A 571 -28.74 -11.55 12.75
C GLN A 571 -27.47 -10.75 12.45
N MET A 572 -27.65 -9.43 12.27
CA MET A 572 -26.58 -8.47 12.10
C MET A 572 -26.85 -7.25 12.97
N ALA A 573 -25.83 -6.49 13.34
CA ALA A 573 -25.89 -5.46 14.35
C ALA A 573 -25.07 -4.21 13.95
N PRO A 574 -25.50 -3.45 12.90
CA PRO A 574 -24.84 -2.19 12.59
C PRO A 574 -25.01 -1.19 13.72
N ALA A 575 -23.98 -0.40 14.02
CA ALA A 575 -23.98 0.49 15.17
C ALA A 575 -23.35 1.85 14.87
N LYS A 576 -23.58 2.80 15.81
CA LYS A 576 -22.78 4.02 15.96
C LYS A 576 -22.24 4.08 17.36
N TRP A 577 -20.94 4.36 17.48
CA TRP A 577 -20.28 4.47 18.76
C TRP A 577 -19.88 5.92 19.05
N PHE A 578 -20.21 6.38 20.26
CA PHE A 578 -19.91 7.72 20.74
C PHE A 578 -18.89 7.60 21.86
N PHE A 579 -17.64 7.89 21.56
CA PHE A 579 -16.56 7.82 22.52
C PHE A 579 -16.60 9.04 23.44
N ARG A 580 -16.54 8.85 24.77
CA ARG A 580 -16.69 9.94 25.76
C ARG A 580 -15.71 11.09 25.61
N LYS A 581 -14.53 10.84 25.02
CA LYS A 581 -13.53 11.88 24.77
C LYS A 581 -13.62 12.48 23.35
N HIS A 582 -14.49 11.94 22.49
CA HIS A 582 -14.69 12.32 21.09
C HIS A 582 -16.19 12.19 20.70
N GLU A 583 -17.09 12.68 21.55
CA GLU A 583 -18.56 12.52 21.36
C GLU A 583 -19.07 13.18 20.07
N GLU A 584 -18.39 14.24 19.60
CA GLU A 584 -18.75 14.96 18.38
C GLU A 584 -18.39 14.19 17.10
N GLU A 585 -17.56 13.14 17.19
CA GLU A 585 -17.06 12.34 16.07
C GLU A 585 -17.42 10.86 16.24
N PRO A 586 -18.72 10.48 16.12
CA PRO A 586 -19.13 9.08 16.28
C PRO A 586 -18.56 8.20 15.17
N THR A 587 -18.11 7.00 15.52
CA THR A 587 -17.73 5.99 14.53
C THR A 587 -18.94 5.26 13.98
N THR A 588 -18.79 4.73 12.77
CA THR A 588 -19.82 3.93 12.09
C THR A 588 -19.38 2.47 12.06
N GLU A 589 -20.04 1.65 12.87
CA GLU A 589 -19.74 0.22 12.93
C GLU A 589 -20.61 -0.51 11.91
N VAL A 590 -19.98 -0.91 10.83
CA VAL A 590 -20.67 -1.54 9.72
C VAL A 590 -20.88 -3.03 10.00
N ALA A 591 -22.08 -3.51 9.75
CA ALA A 591 -22.33 -4.96 9.77
C ALA A 591 -22.09 -5.56 8.39
N ILE A 592 -21.13 -6.48 8.26
CA ILE A 592 -20.75 -7.10 6.99
C ILE A 592 -20.92 -8.61 7.06
N LYS A 593 -21.75 -9.16 6.18
CA LYS A 593 -21.82 -10.60 5.93
C LYS A 593 -20.96 -10.93 4.72
N ARG A 594 -19.76 -11.43 4.94
CA ARG A 594 -18.82 -11.76 3.86
C ARG A 594 -19.22 -13.03 3.16
N GLY A 595 -19.16 -13.04 1.84
CA GLY A 595 -19.43 -14.19 0.98
C GLY A 595 -18.36 -14.38 -0.10
N PHE A 596 -18.32 -15.56 -0.72
CA PHE A 596 -17.36 -15.84 -1.78
C PHE A 596 -17.64 -15.03 -3.06
N TRP A 597 -18.93 -14.79 -3.36
CA TRP A 597 -19.36 -14.08 -4.57
C TRP A 597 -19.80 -12.64 -4.31
N GLU A 598 -20.29 -12.35 -3.12
CA GLU A 598 -20.81 -11.02 -2.76
C GLU A 598 -20.83 -10.86 -1.25
N ASP A 599 -20.69 -9.61 -0.79
CA ASP A 599 -20.89 -9.21 0.59
C ASP A 599 -22.22 -8.49 0.73
N LEU A 600 -22.95 -8.79 1.80
CA LEU A 600 -24.03 -7.93 2.29
C LEU A 600 -23.42 -6.97 3.32
N TYR A 601 -23.64 -5.68 3.12
CA TYR A 601 -23.06 -4.59 3.88
C TYR A 601 -24.19 -3.69 4.37
N ILE A 602 -24.30 -3.50 5.68
CA ILE A 602 -25.38 -2.73 6.30
C ILE A 602 -24.80 -1.65 7.21
N VAL A 603 -25.18 -0.39 6.93
CA VAL A 603 -24.83 0.78 7.75
C VAL A 603 -26.10 1.34 8.38
N MET A 604 -26.03 1.66 9.66
CA MET A 604 -26.99 2.53 10.32
C MET A 604 -26.55 3.99 10.15
N ALA A 605 -27.14 4.68 9.16
CA ALA A 605 -26.78 6.06 8.83
C ALA A 605 -27.29 7.06 9.88
N ALA A 606 -28.51 6.87 10.37
CA ALA A 606 -29.14 7.68 11.40
C ALA A 606 -30.08 6.82 12.25
N PHE A 607 -30.45 7.29 13.43
CA PHE A 607 -31.40 6.62 14.32
C PHE A 607 -32.21 7.64 15.11
N GLU A 608 -33.40 7.21 15.57
CA GLU A 608 -34.24 7.94 16.50
C GLU A 608 -34.63 7.00 17.65
N LEU A 609 -34.27 7.38 18.87
CA LEU A 609 -34.51 6.53 20.06
C LEU A 609 -35.98 6.53 20.53
N GLN A 610 -36.75 7.58 20.23
CA GLN A 610 -38.12 7.71 20.71
C GLN A 610 -39.07 6.68 20.09
N ASP A 611 -38.97 6.50 18.76
CA ASP A 611 -39.79 5.54 18.02
C ASP A 611 -38.97 4.34 17.50
N GLN A 612 -37.71 4.24 17.95
CA GLN A 612 -36.76 3.19 17.60
C GLN A 612 -36.55 3.00 16.07
N SER A 613 -36.83 4.06 15.30
CA SER A 613 -36.57 4.03 13.85
C SER A 613 -35.08 4.24 13.54
N ALA A 614 -34.63 3.64 12.46
CA ALA A 614 -33.26 3.84 11.98
C ALA A 614 -33.22 3.91 10.46
N THR A 615 -32.34 4.75 9.94
CA THR A 615 -32.05 4.83 8.50
C THR A 615 -30.93 3.87 8.18
N PHE A 616 -31.23 2.88 7.34
CA PHE A 616 -30.26 1.90 6.89
C PHE A 616 -29.82 2.19 5.46
N HIS A 617 -28.51 2.09 5.23
CA HIS A 617 -27.92 1.97 3.90
C HIS A 617 -27.48 0.52 3.71
N VAL A 618 -28.23 -0.21 2.91
CA VAL A 618 -28.02 -1.63 2.64
C VAL A 618 -27.39 -1.76 1.26
N VAL A 619 -26.23 -2.41 1.20
CA VAL A 619 -25.42 -2.56 -0.03
C VAL A 619 -25.09 -4.02 -0.24
N VAL A 620 -25.22 -4.48 -1.47
CA VAL A 620 -24.71 -5.78 -1.94
C VAL A 620 -23.52 -5.50 -2.84
N ASN A 621 -22.33 -5.94 -2.42
CA ASN A 621 -21.05 -5.73 -3.12
C ASN A 621 -20.56 -7.02 -3.77
N PRO A 622 -20.82 -7.27 -5.08
CA PRO A 622 -20.36 -8.46 -5.76
C PRO A 622 -18.84 -8.47 -5.91
N LEU A 623 -18.24 -9.66 -5.76
CA LEU A 623 -16.84 -9.98 -6.02
C LEU A 623 -15.80 -9.20 -5.18
N VAL A 624 -16.21 -8.37 -4.21
CA VAL A 624 -15.29 -7.52 -3.45
C VAL A 624 -14.16 -8.32 -2.79
N ASN A 625 -14.41 -9.51 -2.27
CA ASN A 625 -13.41 -10.37 -1.63
C ASN A 625 -12.30 -10.84 -2.57
N TRP A 626 -12.52 -10.80 -3.89
CA TRP A 626 -11.49 -11.13 -4.88
C TRP A 626 -10.38 -10.07 -4.95
N ILE A 627 -10.62 -8.84 -4.46
CA ILE A 627 -9.59 -7.81 -4.29
C ILE A 627 -8.55 -8.30 -3.26
N TRP A 628 -9.02 -8.80 -2.11
CA TRP A 628 -8.17 -9.26 -1.02
C TRP A 628 -7.40 -10.53 -1.39
N VAL A 629 -8.10 -11.49 -2.00
CA VAL A 629 -7.47 -12.71 -2.54
C VAL A 629 -6.45 -12.36 -3.61
N GLY A 630 -6.77 -11.46 -4.52
CA GLY A 630 -5.89 -10.98 -5.58
C GLY A 630 -4.62 -10.34 -5.03
N PHE A 631 -4.74 -9.52 -4.00
CA PHE A 631 -3.57 -8.98 -3.31
C PHE A 631 -2.72 -10.09 -2.69
N GLY A 632 -3.31 -11.08 -2.02
CA GLY A 632 -2.57 -12.21 -1.44
C GLY A 632 -1.75 -12.96 -2.49
N VAL A 633 -2.34 -13.21 -3.67
CA VAL A 633 -1.65 -13.83 -4.82
C VAL A 633 -0.53 -12.92 -5.37
N MET A 634 -0.78 -11.60 -5.47
CA MET A 634 0.23 -10.61 -5.88
C MET A 634 1.41 -10.56 -4.91
N ALA A 635 1.14 -10.56 -3.61
CA ALA A 635 2.17 -10.59 -2.57
C ALA A 635 3.01 -11.87 -2.65
N LEU A 636 2.38 -13.03 -2.83
CA LEU A 636 3.05 -14.32 -3.03
C LEU A 636 3.98 -14.27 -4.26
N GLY A 637 3.49 -13.74 -5.37
CA GLY A 637 4.29 -13.59 -6.60
C GLY A 637 5.51 -12.69 -6.40
N THR A 638 5.33 -11.58 -5.67
CA THR A 638 6.42 -10.64 -5.33
C THR A 638 7.44 -11.30 -4.40
N PHE A 639 6.96 -12.03 -3.40
CA PHE A 639 7.83 -12.79 -2.50
C PHE A 639 8.68 -13.81 -3.25
N ILE A 640 8.06 -14.58 -4.16
CA ILE A 640 8.79 -15.53 -5.05
C ILE A 640 9.88 -14.79 -5.85
N ALA A 641 9.59 -13.62 -6.39
CA ALA A 641 10.54 -12.84 -7.18
C ALA A 641 11.70 -12.27 -6.32
N LEU A 642 11.48 -12.01 -5.03
CA LEU A 642 12.47 -11.49 -4.08
C LEU A 642 13.41 -12.56 -3.52
N LEU A 643 13.01 -13.85 -3.49
CA LEU A 643 13.81 -14.93 -2.92
C LEU A 643 15.24 -14.95 -3.49
N PRO A 644 16.29 -15.15 -2.67
CA PRO A 644 17.69 -15.28 -3.13
C PRO A 644 17.92 -16.55 -3.97
N GLU A 645 18.91 -16.51 -4.87
CA GLU A 645 19.23 -17.67 -5.74
C GLU A 645 19.66 -18.91 -4.99
N SER A 646 20.36 -18.71 -3.88
CA SER A 646 20.85 -19.79 -3.03
C SER A 646 19.76 -20.50 -2.23
N SER A 647 18.66 -19.81 -1.88
CA SER A 647 17.61 -20.36 -1.00
C SER A 647 16.85 -21.54 -1.61
N LEU A 648 16.81 -21.61 -2.95
CA LEU A 648 16.08 -22.65 -3.69
C LEU A 648 17.02 -23.60 -4.45
N ALA A 649 18.34 -23.45 -4.33
CA ALA A 649 19.31 -24.34 -4.96
C ALA A 649 19.15 -25.78 -4.47
N PHE A 650 18.74 -25.99 -3.24
CA PHE A 650 18.42 -27.30 -2.67
C PHE A 650 17.21 -27.95 -3.34
N ALA A 651 16.17 -27.20 -3.69
CA ALA A 651 15.00 -27.70 -4.40
C ALA A 651 15.26 -27.95 -5.91
N ALA A 652 16.35 -27.34 -6.44
CA ALA A 652 16.80 -27.55 -7.83
C ALA A 652 17.80 -28.72 -7.98
N ALA A 653 18.38 -29.22 -6.87
CA ALA A 653 19.18 -30.43 -6.86
C ALA A 653 18.32 -31.62 -7.28
N ARG A 654 18.87 -32.53 -8.10
CA ARG A 654 18.18 -33.71 -8.61
C ARG A 654 17.54 -34.50 -7.44
N ALA A 655 16.21 -34.37 -7.29
CA ALA A 655 15.49 -35.32 -6.43
C ALA A 655 15.58 -36.72 -7.06
N PRO A 656 15.94 -37.74 -6.28
CA PRO A 656 15.85 -39.14 -6.75
C PRO A 656 14.42 -39.42 -7.25
N GLY A 657 14.27 -40.14 -8.35
CA GLY A 657 13.04 -40.29 -9.12
C GLY A 657 11.75 -40.76 -8.43
N GLY A 658 11.77 -41.01 -7.08
CA GLY A 658 10.58 -41.33 -6.28
C GLY A 658 10.14 -40.22 -5.31
N ALA A 659 10.97 -39.19 -5.05
CA ALA A 659 10.65 -38.12 -4.09
C ALA A 659 10.02 -36.88 -4.75
N ALA A 660 10.00 -36.82 -6.07
CA ALA A 660 9.57 -35.63 -6.83
C ALA A 660 8.06 -35.35 -6.78
N THR A 661 7.24 -36.35 -6.49
CA THR A 661 5.77 -36.25 -6.39
C THR A 661 5.27 -35.86 -5.00
N THR A 662 6.07 -36.02 -3.96
CA THR A 662 5.67 -35.73 -2.58
C THR A 662 5.84 -34.26 -2.20
N LEU A 663 6.83 -33.54 -2.78
CA LEU A 663 7.09 -32.15 -2.47
C LEU A 663 5.95 -31.18 -2.89
N PRO A 664 5.34 -31.30 -4.08
CA PRO A 664 4.16 -30.53 -4.45
C PRO A 664 2.95 -30.79 -3.56
N LEU A 665 2.75 -32.05 -3.17
CA LEU A 665 1.65 -32.43 -2.28
C LEU A 665 1.86 -31.83 -0.87
N VAL A 666 3.09 -31.86 -0.36
CA VAL A 666 3.45 -31.26 0.94
C VAL A 666 3.32 -29.75 0.90
N LEU A 667 3.77 -29.06 -0.18
CA LEU A 667 3.58 -27.62 -0.37
C LEU A 667 2.10 -27.25 -0.51
N PHE A 668 1.32 -28.02 -1.25
CA PHE A 668 -0.14 -27.84 -1.35
C PHE A 668 -0.83 -28.04 -0.01
N LEU A 669 -0.49 -29.08 0.74
CA LEU A 669 -1.03 -29.37 2.07
C LEU A 669 -0.58 -28.38 3.14
N LEU A 670 0.58 -27.75 3.00
CA LEU A 670 1.06 -26.67 3.89
C LEU A 670 0.40 -25.32 3.58
N LEU A 671 0.00 -25.07 2.33
CA LEU A 671 -0.66 -23.84 1.91
C LEU A 671 -2.18 -23.86 2.15
N THR A 672 -2.82 -25.04 2.07
CA THR A 672 -4.27 -25.17 2.29
C THR A 672 -4.74 -24.86 3.72
N PRO A 673 -4.02 -25.21 4.82
CA PRO A 673 -4.43 -24.79 6.16
C PRO A 673 -4.23 -23.30 6.43
N ALA A 674 -3.29 -22.66 5.76
CA ALA A 674 -3.09 -21.20 5.87
C ALA A 674 -4.22 -20.42 5.17
N LEU A 675 -4.75 -20.93 4.08
CA LEU A 675 -5.91 -20.39 3.38
C LEU A 675 -7.25 -20.68 4.08
N ALA A 676 -7.33 -21.82 4.81
CA ALA A 676 -8.51 -22.23 5.57
C ALA A 676 -8.58 -21.62 6.99
N ARG A 677 -7.49 -21.02 7.48
CA ARG A 677 -7.38 -20.35 8.78
C ARG A 677 -7.17 -18.83 8.63
N ALA A 678 -7.73 -18.20 7.63
CA ALA A 678 -8.00 -16.78 7.70
C ALA A 678 -8.93 -16.58 8.91
N PRO A 679 -8.55 -15.84 9.96
CA PRO A 679 -9.37 -15.71 11.15
C PRO A 679 -10.67 -15.03 10.75
N LEU A 680 -11.77 -15.77 10.88
CA LEU A 680 -13.08 -15.20 10.99
C LEU A 680 -13.04 -14.33 12.25
N ALA A 681 -13.24 -13.05 12.09
CA ALA A 681 -13.37 -12.06 13.17
C ALA A 681 -14.64 -12.27 14.03
N ASP A 682 -15.27 -13.43 13.95
CA ASP A 682 -16.50 -13.79 14.68
C ASP A 682 -16.25 -14.30 16.11
N ALA A 683 -14.99 -14.31 16.59
CA ALA A 683 -14.71 -14.95 17.90
C ALA A 683 -14.88 -14.04 19.12
N GLU A 684 -15.07 -12.73 18.98
CA GLU A 684 -15.25 -11.84 20.12
C GLU A 684 -16.70 -11.43 20.41
N GLN A 685 -17.65 -11.66 19.52
CA GLN A 685 -19.06 -11.32 19.78
C GLN A 685 -19.84 -12.40 20.57
N THR A 686 -19.30 -13.58 20.82
CA THR A 686 -20.01 -14.68 21.51
C THR A 686 -19.54 -14.98 22.94
N ALA A 687 -18.54 -14.27 23.47
CA ALA A 687 -17.97 -14.57 24.77
C ALA A 687 -18.55 -13.81 25.97
N ASN A 688 -19.60 -13.01 25.80
CA ASN A 688 -20.16 -12.21 26.91
C ASN A 688 -21.66 -12.42 27.21
N THR A 689 -22.19 -13.60 26.97
CA THR A 689 -23.47 -14.05 27.54
C THR A 689 -23.25 -15.12 28.62
N GLY A 690 -22.38 -14.83 29.57
CA GLY A 690 -22.24 -15.59 30.80
C GLY A 690 -23.14 -14.97 31.88
N THR A 691 -24.28 -15.58 32.10
CA THR A 691 -25.22 -15.32 33.20
C THR A 691 -24.49 -15.29 34.55
N ILE A 692 -24.39 -14.12 35.18
CA ILE A 692 -24.10 -14.04 36.63
C ILE A 692 -25.41 -13.89 37.33
N ALA A 693 -25.95 -15.02 37.80
CA ALA A 693 -26.96 -15.01 38.87
C ALA A 693 -26.24 -14.72 40.17
N HIS A 694 -26.45 -13.54 40.74
CA HIS A 694 -26.12 -13.26 42.12
C HIS A 694 -27.37 -13.41 43.01
N GLU A 695 -27.34 -14.48 43.81
CA GLU A 695 -28.17 -14.60 44.99
C GLU A 695 -27.88 -13.47 45.97
N PHE A 696 -28.90 -12.68 46.29
CA PHE A 696 -28.90 -11.79 47.47
C PHE A 696 -29.24 -12.64 48.69
N HIS A 697 -28.29 -12.89 49.59
CA HIS A 697 -28.55 -13.23 50.96
C HIS A 697 -28.63 -11.94 51.78
N THR A 698 -29.82 -11.74 52.37
CA THR A 698 -30.08 -10.82 53.47
C THR A 698 -29.31 -11.23 54.71
N LEU A 699 -28.68 -10.29 55.38
CA LEU A 699 -28.47 -10.29 56.82
C LEU A 699 -28.58 -8.87 57.37
N ASP A 700 -29.30 -8.76 58.49
CA ASP A 700 -29.73 -7.70 59.35
C ASP A 700 -28.86 -6.47 59.54
#